data_a3d70952bffd922d0e3e266d4b60904f
#
_entry.id   a3d70952bffd922d0e3e266d4b60904f
#
_cell.length_a   1.000
_cell.length_b   1.000
_cell.length_c   1.000
_cell.angle_alpha   90.00
_cell.angle_beta   90.00
_cell.angle_gamma   90.00
#
_symmetry.space_group_name_H-M   'P 1'
#
loop_
_entity.id
_entity.type
_entity.pdbx_description
1 polymer ?
#
loop_
_entity_poly.entity_id
_entity_poly.type
_entity_poly.pdbx_seq_one_letter_code
_entity_poly.pdbx_strand_id
1 'polypeptide(L)'
;MARIGQFDLPWNLAPKPSIEKSDLGRRAVLLLLLLWAAPNLVVGQTGQLNWANLGQHRIARVNPQGTIKGGFTLLPPVLTGVCFTNLLPEQRHLTNQILPNGAGVAAGDIDGDGLCDLYFCGLKDSDNQLYNNLGGWRFTNVTEQAGVSAAGLDCTGAAFADIDGDGDLDLLVNSIGGGTRLFANDGHGRFTMVGLLNEGFAGTSLGLADADGDGDLDMYIANYRVSTLTDMPGARWGIKRVNDQWLVTSINGRPLTDPEWTNRFRFKFEVAPGGRGKFGHEELGEPDAFFVNDGRGGFTHVPFTSGRFMDEEGRPLAAPLYDWGLSVLFRDLNGDGAPDLYVCNDFGTPDRLWLNDGRGNFKLAPWFAIRQTSLASMAVDSADLDRDGRDDIVVLDMLAFGHQRRLTQRNILRAELAPVFDVMARPQYPRNTLLWNRGDGTYAEIAQYAGIEGSEWSWNPVLMDVDLDGFEDLLVPNGFVRDNMDIDSMNRIMAEKARRKLTPLEELHLRAIYPPLYTPNIAFRNMGNLRFIECGHEWRFDQTTISQGICLADLDNDGDLDLAVNNLNHVAALYRNDSSAPRIGVRLRGQPRNTEGIGARITVTGGPVTQSQVIVCGGRYCSSDQAQRTFAAGTAEFLTVQVEWPSGALTVISNVPPNHLMEIAEPSPESSPSEMASMRTRKKAPDQPAEQNLAAAAQMRFVDVSDKLGHAHRDASYDDFERQPLLSRKLGQLGPGVAWWDIDKDGRDELVIGSGRGGQTCVYRISPGLKVEQVTSPALSAPVDRDTAGMAGLQQGELLMAFSNYEDCSTNGPGVVRLGASGMAPVLGLGEPAYGPLAVADYNSDGKLDLFIGARVIGGKYPVPVRSVVLKGT
;
A
#
# COMPACT_ATOMS: atom_id res chain seq x y z
N MET A 1 39.48 18.20 41.44
CA MET A 1 38.85 18.79 42.67
C MET A 1 37.44 19.25 42.26
N ALA A 2 36.43 18.61 42.75
CA ALA A 2 35.08 19.05 43.12
C ALA A 2 34.19 17.81 43.23
N ARG A 3 33.66 17.63 44.39
CA ARG A 3 32.83 16.48 44.81
C ARG A 3 31.45 16.53 44.18
N ILE A 4 30.94 15.37 43.70
CA ILE A 4 29.52 15.17 43.40
C ILE A 4 29.01 14.16 44.44
N GLY A 5 27.98 14.58 45.20
CA GLY A 5 27.39 13.82 46.29
C GLY A 5 26.56 12.60 45.83
N GLN A 6 26.69 11.54 46.62
CA GLN A 6 25.83 10.37 46.59
C GLN A 6 24.42 10.71 47.15
N PHE A 7 23.39 10.24 46.45
CA PHE A 7 22.05 10.12 47.03
C PHE A 7 21.78 8.62 47.28
N ASP A 8 21.71 8.29 48.57
CA ASP A 8 21.27 6.98 49.07
C ASP A 8 19.74 6.92 49.09
N LEU A 9 19.16 5.86 48.52
CA LEU A 9 17.77 5.48 48.70
C LEU A 9 17.70 4.24 49.61
N PRO A 10 16.94 4.24 50.70
CA PRO A 10 16.85 3.08 51.61
C PRO A 10 15.81 2.06 51.13
N TRP A 11 16.21 0.83 50.93
CA TRP A 11 15.34 -0.33 50.82
C TRP A 11 14.92 -0.81 52.21
N ASN A 12 13.65 -0.69 52.55
CA ASN A 12 13.06 -1.36 53.71
C ASN A 12 12.25 -2.57 53.22
N LEU A 13 12.73 -3.76 53.56
CA LEU A 13 12.02 -5.03 53.48
C LEU A 13 11.02 -5.14 54.65
N ALA A 14 9.72 -5.17 54.35
CA ALA A 14 8.69 -5.53 55.32
C ALA A 14 8.41 -7.04 55.28
N PRO A 15 8.07 -7.68 56.40
CA PRO A 15 7.95 -9.13 56.53
C PRO A 15 6.62 -9.67 55.99
N LYS A 16 6.67 -10.93 55.49
CA LYS A 16 5.50 -11.68 55.00
C LYS A 16 4.44 -11.86 56.08
N PRO A 17 3.13 -11.62 55.81
CA PRO A 17 2.08 -12.00 56.71
C PRO A 17 1.72 -13.49 56.55
N SER A 18 1.55 -14.18 57.68
CA SER A 18 1.02 -15.54 57.82
C SER A 18 -0.48 -15.57 57.47
N ILE A 19 -0.89 -16.56 56.69
CA ILE A 19 -2.29 -16.73 56.24
C ILE A 19 -3.07 -17.49 57.32
N GLU A 20 -3.98 -16.83 58.00
CA GLU A 20 -5.01 -17.45 58.84
C GLU A 20 -6.21 -17.92 58.02
N LYS A 21 -6.70 -19.11 58.32
CA LYS A 21 -7.76 -19.86 57.61
C LYS A 21 -9.21 -19.32 57.80
N SER A 22 -9.45 -18.03 57.89
CA SER A 22 -10.82 -17.51 58.13
C SER A 22 -11.38 -16.62 57.03
N ASP A 23 -10.72 -16.52 55.83
CA ASP A 23 -11.06 -15.54 54.79
C ASP A 23 -11.75 -16.14 53.54
N LEU A 24 -12.00 -17.46 53.49
CA LEU A 24 -12.68 -18.09 52.35
C LEU A 24 -14.18 -17.73 52.27
N GLY A 25 -14.81 -17.40 53.43
CA GLY A 25 -16.24 -17.06 53.44
C GLY A 25 -16.55 -15.63 52.98
N ARG A 26 -15.62 -14.68 53.13
CA ARG A 26 -15.84 -13.28 52.73
C ARG A 26 -15.53 -13.03 51.28
N ARG A 27 -14.62 -13.80 50.64
CA ARG A 27 -14.34 -13.69 49.24
C ARG A 27 -15.42 -14.25 48.32
N ALA A 28 -16.15 -15.29 48.78
CA ALA A 28 -17.32 -15.84 48.08
C ALA A 28 -18.51 -14.88 48.06
N VAL A 29 -18.71 -14.11 49.13
CA VAL A 29 -19.79 -13.09 49.21
C VAL A 29 -19.44 -11.83 48.40
N LEU A 30 -18.16 -11.44 48.30
CA LEU A 30 -17.73 -10.33 47.45
C LEU A 30 -17.79 -10.70 45.97
N LEU A 31 -17.50 -11.95 45.56
CA LEU A 31 -17.68 -12.42 44.20
C LEU A 31 -19.16 -12.51 43.77
N LEU A 32 -20.05 -12.89 44.72
CA LEU A 32 -21.49 -12.91 44.47
C LEU A 32 -22.11 -11.51 44.46
N LEU A 33 -21.52 -10.51 45.16
CA LEU A 33 -21.98 -9.12 45.11
C LEU A 33 -21.41 -8.38 43.89
N LEU A 34 -20.26 -8.78 43.32
CA LEU A 34 -19.74 -8.27 42.06
C LEU A 34 -20.50 -8.83 40.86
N LEU A 35 -21.08 -10.02 40.96
CA LEU A 35 -22.00 -10.58 39.95
C LEU A 35 -23.40 -9.94 39.98
N TRP A 36 -23.76 -9.20 41.06
CA TRP A 36 -25.02 -8.48 41.15
C TRP A 36 -24.93 -6.99 40.80
N ALA A 37 -23.73 -6.46 40.67
CA ALA A 37 -23.45 -5.07 40.25
C ALA A 37 -22.95 -4.95 38.79
N ALA A 38 -23.00 -6.02 37.99
CA ALA A 38 -22.90 -5.89 36.57
C ALA A 38 -24.11 -5.05 36.08
N PRO A 39 -23.90 -3.93 35.37
CA PRO A 39 -25.00 -3.29 34.69
C PRO A 39 -25.65 -4.38 33.84
N ASN A 40 -26.99 -4.43 33.82
CA ASN A 40 -27.73 -5.28 32.91
C ASN A 40 -27.14 -5.14 31.51
N LEU A 41 -26.30 -6.08 31.12
CA LEU A 41 -26.06 -6.32 29.73
C LEU A 41 -27.41 -6.69 29.16
N VAL A 42 -28.06 -5.76 28.50
CA VAL A 42 -29.18 -6.03 27.64
C VAL A 42 -28.65 -7.08 26.69
N VAL A 43 -29.06 -8.33 26.87
CA VAL A 43 -28.88 -9.39 25.89
C VAL A 43 -29.63 -8.87 24.67
N GLY A 44 -28.91 -8.30 23.72
CA GLY A 44 -29.43 -7.83 22.46
C GLY A 44 -30.23 -8.96 21.83
N GLN A 45 -31.31 -8.62 21.19
CA GLN A 45 -32.11 -9.53 20.40
C GLN A 45 -31.19 -10.37 19.51
N THR A 46 -31.49 -11.64 19.38
CA THR A 46 -30.90 -12.52 18.34
C THR A 46 -30.84 -11.73 17.04
N GLY A 47 -29.67 -11.60 16.40
CA GLY A 47 -29.42 -10.73 15.24
C GLY A 47 -30.23 -11.03 13.97
N GLN A 48 -31.40 -11.64 14.12
CA GLN A 48 -32.33 -11.91 13.02
C GLN A 48 -32.97 -10.61 12.52
N LEU A 49 -32.69 -10.28 11.27
CA LEU A 49 -33.20 -9.12 10.57
C LEU A 49 -34.64 -9.38 10.07
N ASN A 50 -35.53 -8.39 10.27
CA ASN A 50 -36.89 -8.42 9.74
C ASN A 50 -36.91 -7.76 8.36
N TRP A 51 -36.80 -8.56 7.32
CA TRP A 51 -36.75 -8.10 5.93
C TRP A 51 -38.11 -7.72 5.37
N ALA A 52 -38.20 -6.53 4.80
CA ALA A 52 -39.31 -6.05 3.98
C ALA A 52 -38.89 -6.14 2.49
N ASN A 53 -39.60 -6.93 1.69
CA ASN A 53 -39.32 -7.07 0.26
C ASN A 53 -40.01 -5.95 -0.52
N LEU A 54 -39.26 -5.22 -1.34
CA LEU A 54 -39.69 -4.08 -2.15
C LEU A 54 -39.50 -4.32 -3.66
N GLY A 55 -39.42 -5.57 -4.09
CA GLY A 55 -39.22 -5.96 -5.48
C GLY A 55 -37.77 -6.21 -5.82
N GLN A 56 -37.07 -5.24 -6.41
CA GLN A 56 -35.65 -5.38 -6.78
C GLN A 56 -34.68 -5.38 -5.58
N HIS A 57 -35.18 -5.03 -4.41
CA HIS A 57 -34.39 -5.00 -3.19
C HIS A 57 -35.26 -5.34 -1.98
N ARG A 58 -34.60 -5.73 -0.90
CA ARG A 58 -35.22 -5.88 0.42
C ARG A 58 -34.46 -5.02 1.43
N ILE A 59 -35.15 -4.54 2.46
CA ILE A 59 -34.56 -3.74 3.51
C ILE A 59 -34.91 -4.29 4.88
N ALA A 60 -34.00 -4.18 5.84
CA ALA A 60 -34.25 -4.50 7.22
C ALA A 60 -33.76 -3.32 8.09
N ARG A 61 -34.57 -2.92 9.08
CA ARG A 61 -34.15 -1.88 10.02
C ARG A 61 -33.05 -2.42 10.91
N VAL A 62 -31.95 -1.67 11.02
CA VAL A 62 -30.87 -1.93 11.99
C VAL A 62 -30.96 -0.96 13.18
N ASN A 63 -30.38 -1.37 14.30
CA ASN A 63 -30.37 -0.55 15.51
C ASN A 63 -28.92 -0.31 15.91
N PRO A 64 -28.33 0.83 15.55
CA PRO A 64 -26.98 1.18 15.96
C PRO A 64 -26.80 1.04 17.48
N GLN A 65 -25.87 0.22 17.90
CA GLN A 65 -25.68 -0.11 19.33
C GLN A 65 -24.62 0.78 20.00
N GLY A 66 -23.89 1.56 19.23
CA GLY A 66 -22.81 2.40 19.69
C GLY A 66 -23.28 3.58 20.57
N THR A 67 -22.35 4.04 21.38
CA THR A 67 -22.56 5.20 22.27
C THR A 67 -21.53 6.31 22.03
N ILE A 68 -20.60 6.11 21.14
CA ILE A 68 -19.49 7.02 20.81
C ILE A 68 -19.52 7.36 19.31
N LYS A 69 -18.79 8.38 18.91
CA LYS A 69 -18.74 8.80 17.49
C LYS A 69 -17.94 7.85 16.62
N GLY A 70 -16.93 7.17 17.17
CA GLY A 70 -16.11 6.21 16.45
C GLY A 70 -15.22 5.46 17.42
N GLY A 71 -14.80 4.25 17.05
CA GLY A 71 -13.91 3.41 17.81
C GLY A 71 -14.53 2.08 18.18
N PHE A 72 -13.76 1.26 18.88
CA PHE A 72 -14.03 -0.15 19.03
C PHE A 72 -14.08 -0.61 20.49
N THR A 73 -14.79 -1.71 20.71
CA THR A 73 -14.67 -2.50 21.94
C THR A 73 -14.10 -3.88 21.60
N LEU A 74 -12.92 -4.17 22.14
CA LEU A 74 -12.34 -5.52 22.08
C LEU A 74 -13.17 -6.48 22.94
N LEU A 75 -13.72 -7.51 22.33
CA LEU A 75 -14.56 -8.49 23.00
C LEU A 75 -13.73 -9.65 23.56
N PRO A 76 -13.92 -10.04 24.83
CA PRO A 76 -13.13 -11.12 25.39
C PRO A 76 -13.61 -12.50 24.86
N PRO A 77 -12.68 -13.47 24.68
CA PRO A 77 -12.99 -14.81 24.19
C PRO A 77 -14.05 -15.56 25.02
N VAL A 78 -14.12 -15.28 26.32
CA VAL A 78 -15.13 -15.88 27.20
C VAL A 78 -16.55 -15.46 26.84
N LEU A 79 -16.73 -14.32 26.21
CA LEU A 79 -18.02 -13.83 25.70
C LEU A 79 -18.31 -14.40 24.31
N THR A 80 -17.32 -14.33 23.41
CA THR A 80 -17.53 -14.67 22.01
C THR A 80 -17.43 -16.15 21.71
N GLY A 81 -16.68 -16.93 22.52
CA GLY A 81 -16.36 -18.33 22.24
C GLY A 81 -15.19 -18.51 21.25
N VAL A 82 -14.67 -17.43 20.63
CA VAL A 82 -13.54 -17.48 19.70
C VAL A 82 -12.24 -17.52 20.52
N CYS A 83 -11.62 -18.70 20.57
CA CYS A 83 -10.40 -18.95 21.34
C CYS A 83 -9.22 -19.34 20.42
N PHE A 84 -9.33 -19.13 19.13
CA PHE A 84 -8.29 -19.44 18.17
C PHE A 84 -6.99 -18.72 18.51
N THR A 85 -5.87 -19.42 18.36
CA THR A 85 -4.53 -18.85 18.50
C THR A 85 -3.63 -19.42 17.42
N ASN A 86 -3.10 -18.59 16.54
CA ASN A 86 -2.13 -18.99 15.53
C ASN A 86 -0.76 -19.19 16.18
N LEU A 87 -0.33 -20.42 16.35
CA LEU A 87 0.89 -20.76 17.10
C LEU A 87 2.10 -20.90 16.18
N LEU A 88 3.18 -20.18 16.50
CA LEU A 88 4.49 -20.35 15.89
C LEU A 88 5.56 -20.55 16.98
N PRO A 89 5.96 -21.79 17.28
CA PRO A 89 7.01 -22.09 18.23
C PRO A 89 8.35 -21.44 17.87
N GLU A 90 9.11 -20.99 18.87
CA GLU A 90 10.39 -20.30 18.68
C GLU A 90 11.36 -21.08 17.79
N GLN A 91 11.46 -22.40 17.98
CA GLN A 91 12.32 -23.28 17.16
C GLN A 91 12.02 -23.16 15.67
N ARG A 92 10.75 -23.02 15.29
CA ARG A 92 10.34 -22.93 13.90
C ARG A 92 10.67 -21.58 13.30
N HIS A 93 10.36 -20.47 13.97
CA HIS A 93 10.67 -19.16 13.43
C HIS A 93 12.18 -18.87 13.36
N LEU A 94 12.99 -19.45 14.22
CA LEU A 94 14.45 -19.33 14.12
C LEU A 94 15.03 -20.07 12.93
N THR A 95 14.37 -21.13 12.45
CA THR A 95 14.85 -21.98 11.33
C THR A 95 14.20 -21.71 9.99
N ASN A 96 13.05 -21.00 9.96
CA ASN A 96 12.40 -20.54 8.74
C ASN A 96 11.82 -19.14 8.98
N GLN A 97 12.32 -18.15 8.25
CA GLN A 97 11.93 -16.75 8.42
C GLN A 97 10.67 -16.33 7.64
N ILE A 98 10.07 -17.25 6.86
CA ILE A 98 8.81 -16.99 6.15
C ILE A 98 7.62 -17.19 7.10
N LEU A 99 7.67 -18.18 8.00
CA LEU A 99 6.57 -18.49 8.92
C LEU A 99 6.11 -17.31 9.79
N PRO A 100 7.00 -16.40 10.25
CA PRO A 100 6.58 -15.19 10.96
C PRO A 100 5.67 -14.24 10.19
N ASN A 101 5.53 -14.39 8.87
CA ASN A 101 4.58 -13.63 8.07
C ASN A 101 3.11 -13.97 8.43
N GLY A 102 2.89 -15.09 9.15
CA GLY A 102 1.62 -15.45 9.78
C GLY A 102 0.53 -15.83 8.81
N ALA A 103 -0.71 -15.51 9.16
CA ALA A 103 -1.89 -15.96 8.45
C ALA A 103 -3.07 -14.99 8.58
N GLY A 104 -4.09 -15.20 7.76
CA GLY A 104 -5.26 -14.37 7.63
C GLY A 104 -6.54 -14.94 8.23
N VAL A 105 -7.64 -14.26 7.93
CA VAL A 105 -9.00 -14.60 8.33
C VAL A 105 -9.97 -14.25 7.21
N ALA A 106 -10.96 -15.09 6.97
CA ALA A 106 -12.04 -14.85 6.01
C ALA A 106 -13.40 -14.77 6.72
N ALA A 107 -14.29 -13.92 6.22
CA ALA A 107 -15.63 -13.69 6.74
C ALA A 107 -16.68 -13.91 5.65
N GLY A 108 -17.75 -14.67 5.96
CA GLY A 108 -18.83 -14.97 5.05
C GLY A 108 -19.96 -15.73 5.74
N ASP A 109 -21.19 -15.66 5.23
CA ASP A 109 -22.36 -16.42 5.70
C ASP A 109 -22.35 -17.79 4.99
N ILE A 110 -21.84 -18.83 5.65
CA ILE A 110 -21.60 -20.15 5.01
C ILE A 110 -22.79 -21.09 5.05
N ASP A 111 -23.80 -20.82 5.88
CA ASP A 111 -24.97 -21.69 6.02
C ASP A 111 -26.30 -21.01 5.66
N GLY A 112 -26.23 -19.74 5.17
CA GLY A 112 -27.37 -18.99 4.67
C GLY A 112 -28.31 -18.48 5.77
N ASP A 113 -27.88 -18.43 7.03
CA ASP A 113 -28.72 -18.01 8.16
C ASP A 113 -28.78 -16.47 8.33
N GLY A 114 -27.97 -15.73 7.57
CA GLY A 114 -27.89 -14.25 7.57
C GLY A 114 -26.91 -13.68 8.59
N LEU A 115 -26.18 -14.50 9.34
CA LEU A 115 -25.11 -14.12 10.23
C LEU A 115 -23.75 -14.42 9.57
N CYS A 116 -22.78 -13.55 9.76
CA CYS A 116 -21.46 -13.73 9.16
C CYS A 116 -20.57 -14.62 10.02
N ASP A 117 -19.99 -15.66 9.42
CA ASP A 117 -19.09 -16.63 10.02
C ASP A 117 -17.63 -16.27 9.78
N LEU A 118 -16.72 -16.90 10.52
CA LEU A 118 -15.29 -16.58 10.49
C LEU A 118 -14.42 -17.84 10.31
N TYR A 119 -13.51 -17.79 9.32
CA TYR A 119 -12.50 -18.82 9.11
C TYR A 119 -11.10 -18.25 9.38
N PHE A 120 -10.42 -18.76 10.42
CA PHE A 120 -9.05 -18.38 10.78
C PHE A 120 -8.06 -19.39 10.21
N CYS A 121 -7.10 -18.90 9.42
CA CYS A 121 -5.96 -19.68 8.99
C CYS A 121 -4.92 -19.81 10.10
N GLY A 122 -4.37 -21.02 10.26
CA GLY A 122 -3.34 -21.33 11.25
C GLY A 122 -2.12 -21.99 10.63
N LEU A 123 -0.96 -21.78 11.24
CA LEU A 123 0.22 -22.56 10.96
C LEU A 123 0.03 -23.99 11.51
N LYS A 124 0.79 -24.95 11.02
CA LYS A 124 0.62 -26.40 11.32
C LYS A 124 0.61 -26.79 12.80
N ASP A 125 1.01 -25.89 13.69
CA ASP A 125 0.99 -26.13 15.14
C ASP A 125 -0.35 -25.71 15.79
N SER A 126 -1.28 -25.15 15.02
CA SER A 126 -2.57 -24.64 15.50
C SER A 126 -3.79 -25.06 14.68
N ASP A 127 -3.60 -25.66 13.51
CA ASP A 127 -4.66 -25.97 12.54
C ASP A 127 -5.63 -24.79 12.27
N ASN A 128 -6.32 -24.81 11.15
CA ASN A 128 -7.32 -23.79 10.85
C ASN A 128 -8.59 -23.99 11.67
N GLN A 129 -9.35 -22.92 11.90
CA GLN A 129 -10.63 -23.02 12.62
C GLN A 129 -11.75 -22.22 11.96
N LEU A 130 -12.90 -22.85 11.80
CA LEU A 130 -14.14 -22.27 11.32
C LEU A 130 -15.10 -22.08 12.49
N TYR A 131 -15.59 -20.86 12.65
CA TYR A 131 -16.52 -20.46 13.68
C TYR A 131 -17.85 -20.04 13.08
N ASN A 132 -18.92 -20.76 13.38
CA ASN A 132 -20.29 -20.38 13.03
C ASN A 132 -20.81 -19.36 14.04
N ASN A 133 -21.43 -18.29 13.54
CA ASN A 133 -21.99 -17.19 14.32
C ASN A 133 -23.42 -17.54 14.78
N LEU A 134 -23.64 -17.56 16.09
CA LEU A 134 -24.94 -17.86 16.70
C LEU A 134 -25.76 -16.60 17.04
N GLY A 135 -25.29 -15.44 16.59
CA GLY A 135 -25.84 -14.13 16.96
C GLY A 135 -25.51 -13.69 18.39
N GLY A 136 -25.59 -12.37 18.62
CA GLY A 136 -25.32 -11.75 19.94
C GLY A 136 -23.88 -11.98 20.39
N TRP A 137 -22.93 -11.92 19.46
CA TRP A 137 -21.49 -12.08 19.69
C TRP A 137 -21.08 -13.46 20.23
N ARG A 138 -21.82 -14.52 19.88
CA ARG A 138 -21.50 -15.89 20.28
C ARG A 138 -21.19 -16.72 19.06
N PHE A 139 -20.04 -17.37 19.07
CA PHE A 139 -19.56 -18.22 18.02
C PHE A 139 -19.31 -19.64 18.54
N THR A 140 -19.45 -20.62 17.68
CA THR A 140 -19.10 -22.01 17.97
C THR A 140 -18.16 -22.57 16.91
N ASN A 141 -17.12 -23.28 17.37
CA ASN A 141 -16.19 -23.93 16.46
C ASN A 141 -16.85 -25.14 15.80
N VAL A 142 -16.96 -25.14 14.47
CA VAL A 142 -17.57 -26.19 13.64
C VAL A 142 -16.57 -26.85 12.69
N THR A 143 -15.27 -26.57 12.80
CA THR A 143 -14.20 -26.99 11.90
C THR A 143 -14.23 -28.46 11.51
N GLU A 144 -14.33 -29.35 12.51
CA GLU A 144 -14.35 -30.79 12.29
C GLU A 144 -15.63 -31.25 11.58
N GLN A 145 -16.77 -30.63 11.89
CA GLN A 145 -18.07 -30.93 11.29
C GLN A 145 -18.13 -30.43 9.85
N ALA A 146 -17.50 -29.31 9.60
CA ALA A 146 -17.39 -28.68 8.28
C ALA A 146 -16.35 -29.36 7.37
N GLY A 147 -15.34 -30.06 7.93
CA GLY A 147 -14.31 -30.76 7.17
C GLY A 147 -13.19 -29.87 6.64
N VAL A 148 -12.91 -28.72 7.24
CA VAL A 148 -12.01 -27.68 6.72
C VAL A 148 -10.75 -27.40 7.59
N SER A 149 -10.36 -28.35 8.44
CA SER A 149 -9.22 -28.13 9.36
C SER A 149 -7.88 -27.90 8.66
N ALA A 150 -7.68 -28.45 7.44
CA ALA A 150 -6.42 -28.42 6.69
C ALA A 150 -5.18 -28.76 7.55
N ALA A 151 -5.36 -29.74 8.45
CA ALA A 151 -4.42 -30.09 9.51
C ALA A 151 -3.00 -30.39 9.01
N GLY A 152 -2.01 -29.95 9.76
CA GLY A 152 -0.59 -30.18 9.49
C GLY A 152 0.02 -29.34 8.38
N LEU A 153 -0.68 -28.34 7.87
CA LEU A 153 -0.21 -27.38 6.88
C LEU A 153 0.12 -26.03 7.52
N ASP A 154 1.04 -25.31 6.91
CA ASP A 154 1.29 -23.91 7.21
C ASP A 154 0.37 -23.07 6.32
N CYS A 155 -0.89 -22.87 6.73
CA CYS A 155 -1.86 -22.10 5.98
C CYS A 155 -1.62 -20.60 6.15
N THR A 156 -1.89 -19.84 5.11
CA THR A 156 -1.63 -18.38 5.04
C THR A 156 -2.92 -17.63 4.81
N GLY A 157 -3.45 -17.61 3.59
CA GLY A 157 -4.61 -16.86 3.20
C GLY A 157 -5.87 -17.70 3.00
N ALA A 158 -7.03 -17.06 3.19
CA ALA A 158 -8.31 -17.66 2.82
C ALA A 158 -9.29 -16.64 2.27
N ALA A 159 -10.24 -17.11 1.45
CA ALA A 159 -11.40 -16.34 1.01
C ALA A 159 -12.63 -17.26 0.90
N PHE A 160 -13.80 -16.67 1.13
CA PHE A 160 -15.08 -17.25 0.76
C PHE A 160 -15.54 -16.62 -0.56
N ALA A 161 -16.02 -17.44 -1.49
CA ALA A 161 -16.61 -17.02 -2.77
C ALA A 161 -17.43 -18.15 -3.37
N ASP A 162 -18.49 -17.83 -4.06
CA ASP A 162 -19.23 -18.80 -4.91
C ASP A 162 -18.41 -19.01 -6.20
N ILE A 163 -17.64 -20.12 -6.28
CA ILE A 163 -16.76 -20.37 -7.42
C ILE A 163 -17.38 -21.28 -8.49
N ASP A 164 -18.48 -21.96 -8.19
CA ASP A 164 -19.15 -22.88 -9.12
C ASP A 164 -20.54 -22.41 -9.57
N GLY A 165 -21.03 -21.30 -9.02
CA GLY A 165 -22.25 -20.63 -9.44
C GLY A 165 -23.53 -21.25 -8.87
N ASP A 166 -23.44 -22.00 -7.77
CA ASP A 166 -24.59 -22.67 -7.15
C ASP A 166 -25.28 -21.79 -6.09
N GLY A 167 -24.65 -20.69 -5.67
CA GLY A 167 -25.21 -19.71 -4.74
C GLY A 167 -24.71 -19.83 -3.31
N ASP A 168 -23.87 -20.81 -3.03
CA ASP A 168 -23.29 -21.05 -1.72
C ASP A 168 -21.83 -20.59 -1.67
N LEU A 169 -21.35 -20.10 -0.52
CA LEU A 169 -19.98 -19.65 -0.41
C LEU A 169 -19.01 -20.81 -0.23
N ASP A 170 -18.18 -21.05 -1.22
CA ASP A 170 -17.08 -21.99 -1.17
C ASP A 170 -15.87 -21.41 -0.42
N LEU A 171 -14.91 -22.26 -0.06
CA LEU A 171 -13.73 -21.87 0.70
C LEU A 171 -12.44 -22.16 -0.07
N LEU A 172 -11.61 -21.12 -0.22
CA LEU A 172 -10.28 -21.22 -0.80
C LEU A 172 -9.23 -20.98 0.30
N VAL A 173 -8.21 -21.86 0.38
CA VAL A 173 -7.18 -21.79 1.42
C VAL A 173 -5.79 -21.97 0.84
N ASN A 174 -4.94 -20.95 0.97
CA ASN A 174 -3.52 -20.99 0.62
C ASN A 174 -2.68 -21.66 1.71
N SER A 175 -1.56 -22.28 1.31
CA SER A 175 -0.57 -22.79 2.25
C SER A 175 0.85 -22.72 1.69
N ILE A 176 1.85 -22.61 2.58
CA ILE A 176 3.27 -22.60 2.23
C ILE A 176 3.69 -23.99 1.75
N GLY A 177 3.95 -24.13 0.45
CA GLY A 177 4.39 -25.38 -0.19
C GLY A 177 3.30 -26.45 -0.34
N GLY A 178 2.15 -26.29 0.33
CA GLY A 178 1.05 -27.26 0.27
C GLY A 178 -0.03 -26.92 -0.76
N GLY A 179 0.15 -25.85 -1.53
CA GLY A 179 -0.79 -25.39 -2.55
C GLY A 179 -2.03 -24.69 -1.99
N THR A 180 -2.93 -24.36 -2.90
CA THR A 180 -4.24 -23.74 -2.63
C THR A 180 -5.32 -24.79 -2.71
N ARG A 181 -6.05 -24.99 -1.63
CA ARG A 181 -7.18 -25.93 -1.54
C ARG A 181 -8.47 -25.25 -1.87
N LEU A 182 -9.30 -25.93 -2.68
CA LEU A 182 -10.65 -25.53 -3.00
C LEU A 182 -11.60 -26.48 -2.30
N PHE A 183 -12.53 -25.95 -1.52
CA PHE A 183 -13.55 -26.68 -0.80
C PHE A 183 -14.93 -26.19 -1.25
N ALA A 184 -15.73 -27.05 -1.90
CA ALA A 184 -17.10 -26.78 -2.26
C ALA A 184 -18.02 -26.94 -1.04
N ASN A 185 -18.92 -25.99 -0.83
CA ASN A 185 -19.94 -25.98 0.22
C ASN A 185 -21.19 -26.73 -0.24
N ASP A 186 -22.02 -27.19 0.69
CA ASP A 186 -23.33 -27.77 0.43
C ASP A 186 -24.50 -26.85 0.81
N GLY A 187 -24.23 -25.55 1.01
CA GLY A 187 -25.17 -24.52 1.47
C GLY A 187 -25.59 -24.64 2.94
N HIS A 188 -24.95 -25.53 3.69
CA HIS A 188 -25.20 -25.75 5.11
C HIS A 188 -23.90 -25.76 5.95
N GLY A 189 -22.85 -25.12 5.44
CA GLY A 189 -21.55 -25.02 6.12
C GLY A 189 -20.77 -26.34 6.18
N ARG A 190 -21.03 -27.29 5.25
CA ARG A 190 -20.27 -28.53 5.12
C ARG A 190 -19.51 -28.52 3.80
N PHE A 191 -18.22 -28.72 3.90
CA PHE A 191 -17.32 -28.54 2.77
C PHE A 191 -16.72 -29.88 2.31
N THR A 192 -16.53 -30.00 1.01
CA THR A 192 -15.82 -31.12 0.38
C THR A 192 -14.66 -30.57 -0.43
N MET A 193 -13.46 -31.08 -0.20
CA MET A 193 -12.28 -30.69 -0.99
C MET A 193 -12.45 -31.15 -2.44
N VAL A 194 -12.51 -30.21 -3.39
CA VAL A 194 -12.74 -30.46 -4.83
C VAL A 194 -11.50 -30.17 -5.68
N GLY A 195 -10.52 -29.42 -5.19
CA GLY A 195 -9.34 -29.05 -5.97
C GLY A 195 -8.11 -28.74 -5.14
N LEU A 196 -6.94 -28.88 -5.78
CA LEU A 196 -5.65 -28.47 -5.28
C LEU A 196 -4.89 -27.79 -6.41
N LEU A 197 -4.55 -26.52 -6.22
CA LEU A 197 -3.84 -25.68 -7.18
C LEU A 197 -2.53 -25.19 -6.57
N ASN A 198 -1.64 -24.60 -7.38
CA ASN A 198 -0.43 -23.90 -6.91
C ASN A 198 0.48 -24.74 -5.99
N GLU A 199 0.50 -26.07 -6.19
CA GLU A 199 1.24 -27.01 -5.35
C GLU A 199 2.76 -26.79 -5.45
N GLY A 200 3.43 -26.77 -4.31
CA GLY A 200 4.89 -26.55 -4.21
C GLY A 200 5.31 -25.10 -4.11
N PHE A 201 4.40 -24.15 -4.27
CA PHE A 201 4.64 -22.71 -4.10
C PHE A 201 4.14 -22.20 -2.74
N ALA A 202 4.65 -21.06 -2.33
CA ALA A 202 4.25 -20.43 -1.07
C ALA A 202 3.19 -19.35 -1.30
N GLY A 203 1.95 -19.77 -1.57
CA GLY A 203 0.83 -18.84 -1.71
C GLY A 203 0.62 -18.04 -0.42
N THR A 204 0.49 -16.72 -0.56
CA THR A 204 0.21 -15.77 0.53
C THR A 204 -1.23 -15.28 0.44
N SER A 205 -1.45 -14.15 -0.22
CA SER A 205 -2.79 -13.61 -0.45
C SER A 205 -3.37 -14.13 -1.76
N LEU A 206 -4.69 -14.07 -1.86
CA LEU A 206 -5.43 -14.34 -3.09
C LEU A 206 -6.46 -13.24 -3.32
N GLY A 207 -6.81 -13.03 -4.58
CA GLY A 207 -7.87 -12.12 -4.98
C GLY A 207 -8.69 -12.74 -6.10
N LEU A 208 -10.01 -12.51 -6.07
CA LEU A 208 -10.94 -13.00 -7.08
C LEU A 208 -11.66 -11.83 -7.75
N ALA A 209 -11.82 -11.92 -9.05
CA ALA A 209 -12.61 -10.99 -9.86
C ALA A 209 -12.96 -11.63 -11.21
N ASP A 210 -14.03 -11.18 -11.87
CA ASP A 210 -14.32 -11.46 -13.27
C ASP A 210 -13.33 -10.69 -14.14
N ALA A 211 -12.16 -11.29 -14.41
CA ALA A 211 -11.07 -10.62 -15.10
C ALA A 211 -11.22 -10.66 -16.62
N ASP A 212 -11.91 -11.65 -17.18
CA ASP A 212 -12.06 -11.79 -18.63
C ASP A 212 -13.47 -11.47 -19.16
N GLY A 213 -14.37 -11.06 -18.27
CA GLY A 213 -15.68 -10.52 -18.61
C GLY A 213 -16.72 -11.57 -18.97
N ASP A 214 -16.54 -12.83 -18.54
CA ASP A 214 -17.47 -13.93 -18.82
C ASP A 214 -18.47 -14.19 -17.69
N GLY A 215 -18.31 -13.47 -16.56
CA GLY A 215 -19.24 -13.43 -15.44
C GLY A 215 -18.89 -14.37 -14.30
N ASP A 216 -17.82 -15.18 -14.39
CA ASP A 216 -17.35 -15.99 -13.27
C ASP A 216 -16.10 -15.37 -12.62
N LEU A 217 -15.68 -15.90 -11.47
CA LEU A 217 -14.59 -15.33 -10.69
C LEU A 217 -13.26 -16.02 -10.98
N ASP A 218 -12.37 -15.32 -11.67
CA ASP A 218 -10.97 -15.71 -11.85
C ASP A 218 -10.16 -15.45 -10.59
N MET A 219 -9.01 -16.13 -10.44
CA MET A 219 -8.21 -16.07 -9.24
C MET A 219 -6.75 -15.71 -9.53
N TYR A 220 -6.20 -14.76 -8.77
CA TYR A 220 -4.78 -14.49 -8.71
C TYR A 220 -4.22 -14.84 -7.32
N ILE A 221 -3.08 -15.54 -7.28
CA ILE A 221 -2.38 -15.94 -6.07
C ILE A 221 -1.00 -15.29 -6.06
N ALA A 222 -0.73 -14.46 -5.07
CA ALA A 222 0.60 -13.95 -4.80
C ALA A 222 1.46 -15.05 -4.14
N ASN A 223 2.66 -15.26 -4.66
CA ASN A 223 3.60 -16.27 -4.16
C ASN A 223 4.86 -15.62 -3.59
N TYR A 224 5.26 -16.05 -2.39
CA TYR A 224 6.45 -15.56 -1.74
C TYR A 224 7.65 -16.50 -1.93
N ARG A 225 7.88 -17.41 -1.01
CA ARG A 225 8.82 -18.55 -1.07
C ARG A 225 8.58 -19.53 0.06
N VAL A 226 8.83 -20.81 -0.21
CA VAL A 226 8.76 -21.85 0.84
C VAL A 226 9.90 -21.72 1.85
N SER A 227 11.09 -21.29 1.41
CA SER A 227 12.27 -21.08 2.25
C SER A 227 13.25 -20.13 1.58
N THR A 228 14.10 -19.46 2.36
CA THR A 228 15.11 -18.54 1.85
C THR A 228 16.53 -19.04 2.06
N LEU A 229 17.49 -18.42 1.37
CA LEU A 229 18.91 -18.70 1.56
C LEU A 229 19.37 -18.41 3.01
N THR A 230 18.75 -17.45 3.67
CA THR A 230 19.07 -17.11 5.06
C THR A 230 18.68 -18.21 6.04
N ASP A 231 17.79 -19.13 5.64
CA ASP A 231 17.44 -20.34 6.40
C ASP A 231 18.45 -21.48 6.17
N MET A 232 19.38 -21.29 5.24
CA MET A 232 20.45 -22.23 4.88
C MET A 232 21.85 -21.61 5.15
N PRO A 233 22.21 -21.30 6.39
CA PRO A 233 23.49 -20.68 6.70
C PRO A 233 24.65 -21.59 6.31
N GLY A 234 25.73 -20.97 5.81
CA GLY A 234 26.90 -21.69 5.34
C GLY A 234 26.79 -22.28 3.93
N ALA A 235 25.83 -21.80 3.13
CA ALA A 235 25.71 -22.14 1.73
C ALA A 235 27.04 -21.92 0.99
N ARG A 236 27.46 -22.93 0.21
CA ARG A 236 28.74 -22.92 -0.52
C ARG A 236 28.50 -22.69 -2.00
N TRP A 237 29.12 -21.65 -2.53
CA TRP A 237 29.06 -21.27 -3.93
C TRP A 237 30.20 -21.88 -4.72
N GLY A 238 29.89 -22.67 -5.73
CA GLY A 238 30.89 -23.14 -6.71
C GLY A 238 31.06 -22.07 -7.78
N ILE A 239 32.20 -21.38 -7.79
CA ILE A 239 32.47 -20.27 -8.72
C ILE A 239 33.63 -20.72 -9.67
N LYS A 240 33.46 -20.52 -10.97
CA LYS A 240 34.47 -20.80 -12.00
C LYS A 240 34.61 -19.56 -12.91
N ARG A 241 35.84 -19.42 -13.47
CA ARG A 241 36.11 -18.43 -14.51
C ARG A 241 36.02 -19.12 -15.89
N VAL A 242 35.10 -18.63 -16.72
CA VAL A 242 34.81 -19.12 -18.07
C VAL A 242 34.83 -17.94 -19.02
N ASN A 243 35.68 -17.98 -20.07
CA ASN A 243 35.81 -16.89 -21.06
C ASN A 243 35.98 -15.51 -20.40
N ASP A 244 36.89 -15.40 -19.45
CA ASP A 244 37.20 -14.23 -18.65
C ASP A 244 36.05 -13.65 -17.77
N GLN A 245 34.93 -14.33 -17.70
CA GLN A 245 33.81 -14.02 -16.80
C GLN A 245 33.75 -14.96 -15.62
N TRP A 246 33.44 -14.44 -14.43
CA TRP A 246 33.15 -15.25 -13.26
C TRP A 246 31.71 -15.74 -13.32
N LEU A 247 31.52 -17.05 -13.19
CA LEU A 247 30.20 -17.68 -13.21
C LEU A 247 30.03 -18.56 -11.96
N VAL A 248 28.85 -18.46 -11.32
CA VAL A 248 28.41 -19.45 -10.34
C VAL A 248 27.96 -20.69 -11.10
N THR A 249 28.46 -21.86 -10.69
CA THR A 249 28.15 -23.12 -11.37
C THR A 249 27.39 -24.10 -10.50
N SER A 250 27.44 -23.91 -9.17
CA SER A 250 26.72 -24.78 -8.24
C SER A 250 26.47 -24.08 -6.88
N ILE A 251 25.50 -24.58 -6.16
CA ILE A 251 25.21 -24.23 -4.76
C ILE A 251 25.19 -25.53 -3.96
N ASN A 252 25.91 -25.57 -2.86
CA ASN A 252 26.07 -26.77 -2.03
C ASN A 252 26.45 -28.04 -2.82
N GLY A 253 27.24 -27.87 -3.90
CA GLY A 253 27.66 -28.93 -4.79
C GLY A 253 26.65 -29.37 -5.84
N ARG A 254 25.43 -28.89 -5.82
CA ARG A 254 24.41 -29.12 -6.86
C ARG A 254 24.50 -28.05 -7.95
N PRO A 255 24.37 -28.42 -9.24
CA PRO A 255 24.44 -27.45 -10.33
C PRO A 255 23.28 -26.44 -10.27
N LEU A 256 23.43 -25.26 -10.88
CA LEU A 256 22.36 -24.25 -10.97
C LEU A 256 21.15 -24.72 -11.80
N THR A 257 21.31 -25.80 -12.57
CA THR A 257 20.22 -26.45 -13.30
C THR A 257 19.37 -27.38 -12.44
N ASP A 258 19.75 -27.57 -11.16
CA ASP A 258 18.92 -28.30 -10.19
C ASP A 258 17.60 -27.52 -10.00
N PRO A 259 16.44 -28.18 -9.99
CA PRO A 259 15.14 -27.51 -9.81
C PRO A 259 15.06 -26.57 -8.60
N GLU A 260 15.75 -26.90 -7.50
CA GLU A 260 15.82 -26.06 -6.30
C GLU A 260 16.52 -24.70 -6.55
N TRP A 261 17.43 -24.61 -7.52
CA TRP A 261 18.25 -23.42 -7.79
C TRP A 261 17.89 -22.69 -9.08
N THR A 262 17.14 -23.35 -9.96
CA THR A 262 16.74 -22.75 -11.24
C THR A 262 15.92 -21.49 -11.01
N ASN A 263 16.34 -20.38 -11.63
CA ASN A 263 15.69 -19.07 -11.53
C ASN A 263 15.58 -18.47 -10.12
N ARG A 264 16.28 -19.04 -9.14
CA ARG A 264 16.24 -18.60 -7.74
C ARG A 264 17.17 -17.44 -7.44
N PHE A 265 18.26 -17.26 -8.20
CA PHE A 265 19.29 -16.26 -7.91
C PHE A 265 19.71 -15.47 -9.14
N ARG A 266 19.93 -14.17 -8.93
CA ARG A 266 20.72 -13.30 -9.80
C ARG A 266 22.09 -13.11 -9.18
N PHE A 267 23.14 -13.16 -10.02
CA PHE A 267 24.52 -13.04 -9.58
C PHE A 267 25.16 -11.77 -10.16
N LYS A 268 25.87 -11.03 -9.30
CA LYS A 268 26.63 -9.84 -9.67
C LYS A 268 28.08 -10.03 -9.31
N PHE A 269 28.99 -9.77 -10.24
CA PHE A 269 30.43 -9.76 -10.00
C PHE A 269 30.92 -8.33 -10.21
N GLU A 270 31.27 -7.66 -9.11
CA GLU A 270 31.84 -6.32 -9.12
C GLU A 270 33.34 -6.39 -8.93
N VAL A 271 34.12 -5.69 -9.76
CA VAL A 271 35.56 -5.52 -9.56
C VAL A 271 35.76 -4.22 -8.79
N ALA A 272 36.09 -4.34 -7.49
CA ALA A 272 36.39 -3.17 -6.67
C ALA A 272 37.67 -2.45 -7.18
N PRO A 273 37.81 -1.14 -6.98
CA PRO A 273 39.07 -0.44 -7.22
C PRO A 273 40.20 -1.12 -6.46
N GLY A 274 41.21 -1.64 -7.19
CA GLY A 274 42.31 -2.47 -6.64
C GLY A 274 42.27 -3.95 -7.04
N GLY A 275 41.35 -4.38 -7.92
CA GLY A 275 41.37 -5.70 -8.56
C GLY A 275 40.82 -6.87 -7.76
N ARG A 276 40.24 -6.63 -6.56
CA ARG A 276 39.54 -7.68 -5.81
C ARG A 276 38.08 -7.74 -6.26
N GLY A 277 37.68 -8.86 -6.89
CA GLY A 277 36.28 -9.10 -7.23
C GLY A 277 35.41 -9.24 -5.98
N LYS A 278 34.31 -8.52 -5.92
CA LYS A 278 33.24 -8.73 -4.94
C LYS A 278 32.13 -9.53 -5.60
N PHE A 279 31.80 -10.67 -5.00
CA PHE A 279 30.68 -11.51 -5.41
C PHE A 279 29.44 -11.05 -4.65
N GLY A 280 28.38 -10.76 -5.39
CA GLY A 280 27.04 -10.49 -4.86
C GLY A 280 26.04 -11.47 -5.45
N HIS A 281 25.02 -11.79 -4.70
CA HIS A 281 23.85 -12.55 -5.14
C HIS A 281 22.59 -11.89 -4.61
N GLU A 282 21.55 -12.02 -5.39
CA GLU A 282 20.19 -11.60 -5.04
C GLU A 282 19.31 -12.83 -5.17
N GLU A 283 18.57 -13.18 -4.11
CA GLU A 283 17.57 -14.24 -4.15
C GLU A 283 16.27 -13.67 -4.70
N LEU A 284 15.63 -14.39 -5.60
CA LEU A 284 14.37 -14.05 -6.23
C LEU A 284 13.23 -14.77 -5.51
N GLY A 285 12.02 -14.21 -5.57
CA GLY A 285 10.79 -14.85 -5.12
C GLY A 285 10.37 -16.04 -5.98
N GLU A 286 9.13 -16.45 -5.83
CA GLU A 286 8.47 -17.43 -6.68
C GLU A 286 7.54 -16.71 -7.66
N PRO A 287 7.26 -17.27 -8.86
CA PRO A 287 6.29 -16.65 -9.76
C PRO A 287 4.89 -16.73 -9.13
N ASP A 288 4.16 -15.64 -9.22
CA ASP A 288 2.73 -15.63 -8.91
C ASP A 288 1.94 -16.51 -9.88
N ALA A 289 0.68 -16.77 -9.58
CA ALA A 289 -0.16 -17.63 -10.40
C ALA A 289 -1.52 -16.97 -10.69
N PHE A 290 -1.90 -16.98 -11.97
CA PHE A 290 -3.22 -16.56 -12.42
C PHE A 290 -3.99 -17.76 -12.96
N PHE A 291 -5.26 -17.88 -12.57
CA PHE A 291 -6.14 -18.96 -12.97
C PHE A 291 -7.45 -18.39 -13.48
N VAL A 292 -7.89 -18.90 -14.64
CA VAL A 292 -9.23 -18.62 -15.19
C VAL A 292 -10.17 -19.73 -14.76
N ASN A 293 -11.36 -19.36 -14.31
CA ASN A 293 -12.45 -20.24 -13.90
C ASN A 293 -13.23 -20.70 -15.14
N ASP A 294 -13.98 -21.78 -15.05
CA ASP A 294 -14.92 -22.25 -16.07
C ASP A 294 -16.40 -22.09 -15.64
N GLY A 295 -16.63 -21.35 -14.56
CA GLY A 295 -17.93 -21.10 -13.95
C GLY A 295 -18.56 -22.34 -13.29
N ARG A 296 -17.75 -23.35 -12.99
CA ARG A 296 -18.12 -24.58 -12.30
C ARG A 296 -17.07 -25.03 -11.28
N GLY A 297 -16.26 -24.10 -10.81
CA GLY A 297 -15.17 -24.36 -9.90
C GLY A 297 -13.92 -24.99 -10.52
N GLY A 298 -13.87 -25.11 -11.85
CA GLY A 298 -12.72 -25.63 -12.60
C GLY A 298 -11.74 -24.55 -13.00
N PHE A 299 -10.57 -24.45 -12.32
CA PHE A 299 -9.56 -23.44 -12.57
C PHE A 299 -8.46 -23.91 -13.53
N THR A 300 -8.17 -23.10 -14.53
CA THR A 300 -7.09 -23.35 -15.51
C THR A 300 -5.97 -22.33 -15.33
N HIS A 301 -4.75 -22.80 -15.04
CA HIS A 301 -3.58 -21.94 -14.90
C HIS A 301 -3.21 -21.23 -16.20
N VAL A 302 -3.05 -19.92 -16.15
CA VAL A 302 -2.60 -19.05 -17.26
C VAL A 302 -1.16 -18.62 -17.03
N PRO A 303 -0.18 -19.22 -17.73
CA PRO A 303 1.22 -18.82 -17.56
C PRO A 303 1.46 -17.35 -17.97
N PHE A 304 2.37 -16.66 -17.29
CA PHE A 304 2.78 -15.31 -17.67
C PHE A 304 3.29 -15.20 -19.10
N THR A 305 3.78 -16.31 -19.68
CA THR A 305 4.25 -16.40 -21.08
C THR A 305 3.16 -16.78 -22.07
N SER A 306 1.89 -16.83 -21.64
CA SER A 306 0.75 -17.19 -22.52
C SER A 306 0.42 -16.15 -23.58
N GLY A 307 0.98 -14.93 -23.45
CA GLY A 307 0.63 -13.77 -24.27
C GLY A 307 -0.47 -12.88 -23.65
N ARG A 308 -1.13 -13.32 -22.56
CA ARG A 308 -2.08 -12.48 -21.82
C ARG A 308 -1.39 -11.44 -20.92
N PHE A 309 -0.13 -11.64 -20.54
CA PHE A 309 0.66 -10.70 -19.75
C PHE A 309 1.69 -9.98 -20.64
N MET A 310 1.66 -8.66 -20.62
CA MET A 310 2.47 -7.80 -21.49
C MET A 310 3.29 -6.80 -20.67
N ASP A 311 4.47 -6.46 -21.18
CA ASP A 311 5.30 -5.40 -20.60
C ASP A 311 4.69 -3.99 -20.82
N GLU A 312 5.39 -2.94 -20.37
CA GLU A 312 4.93 -1.55 -20.49
C GLU A 312 4.75 -1.10 -21.96
N GLU A 313 5.49 -1.68 -22.90
CA GLU A 313 5.36 -1.43 -24.34
C GLU A 313 4.29 -2.29 -25.03
N GLY A 314 3.64 -3.18 -24.31
CA GLY A 314 2.61 -4.09 -24.83
C GLY A 314 3.17 -5.32 -25.53
N ARG A 315 4.42 -5.71 -25.26
CA ARG A 315 5.02 -6.95 -25.76
C ARG A 315 4.73 -8.09 -24.77
N PRO A 316 4.34 -9.28 -25.26
CA PRO A 316 4.15 -10.43 -24.37
C PRO A 316 5.41 -10.74 -23.57
N LEU A 317 5.23 -11.11 -22.29
CA LEU A 317 6.33 -11.50 -21.45
C LEU A 317 7.00 -12.78 -21.97
N ALA A 318 8.32 -12.75 -22.10
CA ALA A 318 9.12 -13.88 -22.57
C ALA A 318 9.46 -14.89 -21.45
N ALA A 319 9.30 -14.51 -20.19
CA ALA A 319 9.57 -15.32 -19.00
C ALA A 319 8.64 -14.94 -17.85
N PRO A 320 8.39 -15.83 -16.87
CA PRO A 320 7.69 -15.47 -15.65
C PRO A 320 8.46 -14.40 -14.87
N LEU A 321 7.75 -13.61 -14.08
CA LEU A 321 8.34 -12.72 -13.10
C LEU A 321 8.57 -13.52 -11.81
N TYR A 322 9.74 -13.33 -11.20
CA TYR A 322 10.13 -13.98 -9.95
C TYR A 322 10.16 -12.92 -8.85
N ASP A 323 8.98 -12.43 -8.51
CA ASP A 323 8.78 -11.39 -7.52
C ASP A 323 8.55 -12.00 -6.12
N TRP A 324 8.53 -11.19 -5.07
CA TRP A 324 8.24 -11.61 -3.72
C TRP A 324 6.79 -11.22 -3.38
N GLY A 325 5.83 -11.87 -4.02
CA GLY A 325 4.42 -11.53 -3.91
C GLY A 325 3.87 -11.74 -2.50
N LEU A 326 3.29 -10.69 -1.90
CA LEU A 326 2.68 -10.76 -0.57
C LEU A 326 1.18 -10.49 -0.59
N SER A 327 0.73 -9.50 -1.32
CA SER A 327 -0.68 -9.11 -1.37
C SER A 327 -1.09 -8.74 -2.79
N VAL A 328 -2.38 -8.87 -3.06
CA VAL A 328 -2.97 -8.64 -4.37
C VAL A 328 -4.32 -7.94 -4.20
N LEU A 329 -4.65 -7.01 -5.09
CA LEU A 329 -5.92 -6.32 -5.14
C LEU A 329 -6.42 -6.23 -6.58
N PHE A 330 -7.64 -6.71 -6.82
CA PHE A 330 -8.39 -6.42 -8.03
C PHE A 330 -9.25 -5.16 -7.84
N ARG A 331 -9.09 -4.17 -8.74
CA ARG A 331 -9.83 -2.91 -8.68
C ARG A 331 -9.81 -2.21 -10.04
N ASP A 332 -10.91 -1.63 -10.46
CA ASP A 332 -10.90 -0.72 -11.62
C ASP A 332 -10.21 0.60 -11.22
N LEU A 333 -8.91 0.69 -11.48
CA LEU A 333 -8.04 1.80 -11.07
C LEU A 333 -7.90 2.89 -12.14
N ASN A 334 -8.31 2.58 -13.37
CA ASN A 334 -8.24 3.49 -14.51
C ASN A 334 -9.61 4.03 -14.94
N GLY A 335 -10.72 3.49 -14.39
CA GLY A 335 -12.09 3.91 -14.64
C GLY A 335 -12.69 3.38 -15.95
N ASP A 336 -12.15 2.28 -16.52
CA ASP A 336 -12.63 1.68 -17.77
C ASP A 336 -13.67 0.57 -17.56
N GLY A 337 -13.91 0.17 -16.31
CA GLY A 337 -14.89 -0.83 -15.90
C GLY A 337 -14.35 -2.26 -15.88
N ALA A 338 -13.07 -2.50 -16.16
CA ALA A 338 -12.40 -3.77 -16.00
C ALA A 338 -11.59 -3.82 -14.69
N PRO A 339 -11.52 -4.96 -13.99
CA PRO A 339 -10.70 -5.05 -12.78
C PRO A 339 -9.21 -5.08 -13.15
N ASP A 340 -8.48 -3.99 -12.88
CA ASP A 340 -7.03 -3.95 -12.91
C ASP A 340 -6.47 -4.72 -11.70
N LEU A 341 -5.18 -5.08 -11.75
CA LEU A 341 -4.53 -5.89 -10.74
C LEU A 341 -3.32 -5.15 -10.16
N TYR A 342 -3.33 -4.89 -8.84
CA TYR A 342 -2.17 -4.40 -8.10
C TYR A 342 -1.56 -5.54 -7.29
N VAL A 343 -0.24 -5.75 -7.41
CA VAL A 343 0.51 -6.77 -6.69
C VAL A 343 1.61 -6.12 -5.87
N CYS A 344 1.56 -6.34 -4.55
CA CYS A 344 2.60 -5.91 -3.61
C CYS A 344 3.76 -6.89 -3.60
N ASN A 345 4.98 -6.35 -3.73
CA ASN A 345 6.21 -7.12 -3.67
C ASN A 345 7.09 -6.68 -2.50
N ASP A 346 7.49 -7.63 -1.66
CA ASP A 346 8.45 -7.41 -0.61
C ASP A 346 9.86 -7.41 -1.22
N PHE A 347 10.63 -6.41 -0.97
CA PHE A 347 11.98 -6.07 -1.45
C PHE A 347 12.43 -6.69 -2.81
N GLY A 348 13.45 -6.09 -3.40
CA GLY A 348 14.12 -6.58 -4.63
C GLY A 348 13.43 -6.19 -5.93
N THR A 349 12.10 -6.25 -6.00
CA THR A 349 11.31 -5.88 -7.18
C THR A 349 10.21 -4.87 -6.81
N PRO A 350 9.89 -3.91 -7.71
CA PRO A 350 8.81 -2.95 -7.44
C PRO A 350 7.43 -3.63 -7.50
N ASP A 351 6.44 -3.02 -6.87
CA ASP A 351 5.05 -3.38 -7.06
C ASP A 351 4.65 -3.36 -8.53
N ARG A 352 3.66 -4.17 -8.88
CA ARG A 352 3.13 -4.29 -10.23
C ARG A 352 1.70 -3.76 -10.29
N LEU A 353 1.46 -2.80 -11.17
CA LEU A 353 0.12 -2.42 -11.59
C LEU A 353 -0.10 -2.96 -13.01
N TRP A 354 -1.03 -3.88 -13.14
CA TRP A 354 -1.44 -4.49 -14.39
C TRP A 354 -2.78 -3.92 -14.82
N LEU A 355 -2.83 -3.24 -15.96
CA LEU A 355 -4.06 -2.73 -16.55
C LEU A 355 -4.70 -3.85 -17.36
N ASN A 356 -5.97 -4.13 -17.08
CA ASN A 356 -6.77 -5.16 -17.73
C ASN A 356 -7.58 -4.57 -18.89
N ASP A 357 -7.71 -5.30 -19.99
CA ASP A 357 -8.54 -4.89 -21.14
C ASP A 357 -9.99 -5.43 -21.06
N GLY A 358 -10.40 -5.98 -19.93
CA GLY A 358 -11.70 -6.61 -19.73
C GLY A 358 -11.88 -7.96 -20.44
N ARG A 359 -10.78 -8.58 -20.85
CA ARG A 359 -10.73 -9.91 -21.50
C ARG A 359 -9.65 -10.79 -20.92
N GLY A 360 -9.20 -10.47 -19.71
CA GLY A 360 -8.12 -11.18 -19.03
C GLY A 360 -6.74 -10.97 -19.66
N ASN A 361 -6.53 -9.89 -20.42
CA ASN A 361 -5.21 -9.52 -20.89
C ASN A 361 -4.69 -8.34 -20.06
N PHE A 362 -3.52 -8.52 -19.47
CA PHE A 362 -2.92 -7.60 -18.52
C PHE A 362 -1.68 -6.93 -19.11
N LYS A 363 -1.64 -5.62 -19.09
CA LYS A 363 -0.50 -4.83 -19.50
C LYS A 363 0.07 -4.07 -18.31
N LEU A 364 1.39 -4.13 -18.09
CA LEU A 364 2.03 -3.30 -17.07
C LEU A 364 1.76 -1.83 -17.32
N ALA A 365 1.30 -1.12 -16.29
CA ALA A 365 1.14 0.32 -16.33
C ALA A 365 2.48 0.99 -16.67
N PRO A 366 2.48 2.06 -17.50
CA PRO A 366 3.70 2.80 -17.83
C PRO A 366 4.43 3.25 -16.56
N TRP A 367 5.74 3.24 -16.58
CA TRP A 367 6.49 3.56 -15.38
C TRP A 367 6.20 4.96 -14.82
N PHE A 368 5.85 5.91 -15.64
CA PHE A 368 5.47 7.25 -15.19
C PHE A 368 4.10 7.29 -14.48
N ALA A 369 3.28 6.25 -14.60
CA ALA A 369 2.01 6.15 -13.88
C ALA A 369 2.27 6.04 -12.36
N ILE A 370 3.19 5.15 -11.98
CA ILE A 370 3.68 5.02 -10.60
C ILE A 370 5.20 5.20 -10.62
N ARG A 371 5.69 6.36 -10.24
CA ARG A 371 7.12 6.72 -10.36
C ARG A 371 8.00 6.12 -9.29
N GLN A 372 7.40 5.70 -8.18
CA GLN A 372 8.08 5.07 -7.06
C GLN A 372 7.12 4.14 -6.34
N THR A 373 7.64 3.09 -5.73
CA THR A 373 6.90 2.14 -4.90
C THR A 373 7.51 2.05 -3.51
N SER A 374 6.84 1.38 -2.59
CA SER A 374 7.43 0.93 -1.34
C SER A 374 8.60 -0.04 -1.61
N LEU A 375 9.51 -0.19 -0.66
CA LEU A 375 10.63 -1.13 -0.75
C LEU A 375 10.22 -2.53 -0.29
N ALA A 376 9.38 -2.61 0.72
CA ALA A 376 8.91 -3.84 1.31
C ALA A 376 7.38 -3.75 1.45
N SER A 377 6.71 -3.85 0.29
CA SER A 377 5.26 -3.71 0.22
C SER A 377 4.57 -4.90 0.85
N MET A 378 3.93 -4.66 2.01
CA MET A 378 3.27 -5.71 2.78
C MET A 378 1.89 -6.00 2.23
N ALA A 379 1.06 -4.99 2.09
CA ALA A 379 -0.27 -5.10 1.48
C ALA A 379 -0.80 -3.77 0.97
N VAL A 380 -1.88 -3.85 0.20
CA VAL A 380 -2.55 -2.75 -0.49
C VAL A 380 -4.03 -2.70 -0.15
N ASP A 381 -4.59 -1.51 -0.07
CA ASP A 381 -6.03 -1.24 -0.13
C ASP A 381 -6.29 0.02 -0.95
N SER A 382 -7.53 0.21 -1.41
CA SER A 382 -7.89 1.30 -2.31
C SER A 382 -9.28 1.84 -2.01
N ALA A 383 -9.40 3.17 -1.96
CA ALA A 383 -10.65 3.90 -1.77
C ALA A 383 -10.54 5.32 -2.32
N ASP A 384 -11.68 5.98 -2.53
CA ASP A 384 -11.80 7.39 -2.87
C ASP A 384 -11.61 8.25 -1.61
N LEU A 385 -10.36 8.59 -1.26
CA LEU A 385 -10.00 9.18 0.04
C LEU A 385 -10.33 10.67 0.15
N ASP A 386 -10.45 11.39 -0.97
CA ASP A 386 -10.75 12.83 -1.01
C ASP A 386 -12.10 13.16 -1.67
N ARG A 387 -12.88 12.13 -2.03
CA ARG A 387 -14.22 12.22 -2.62
C ARG A 387 -14.25 12.90 -3.99
N ASP A 388 -13.18 12.72 -4.76
CA ASP A 388 -13.10 13.20 -6.14
C ASP A 388 -13.66 12.21 -7.18
N GLY A 389 -14.11 11.05 -6.74
CA GLY A 389 -14.72 9.98 -7.55
C GLY A 389 -13.70 9.01 -8.16
N ARG A 390 -12.45 9.06 -7.74
CA ARG A 390 -11.37 8.16 -8.17
C ARG A 390 -10.75 7.47 -6.97
N ASP A 391 -10.42 6.21 -7.16
CA ASP A 391 -9.80 5.42 -6.09
C ASP A 391 -8.30 5.75 -5.98
N ASP A 392 -7.85 6.06 -4.75
CA ASP A 392 -6.46 6.18 -4.34
C ASP A 392 -5.95 4.84 -3.83
N ILE A 393 -4.63 4.67 -3.76
CA ILE A 393 -4.00 3.41 -3.35
C ILE A 393 -3.12 3.64 -2.13
N VAL A 394 -3.33 2.86 -1.07
CA VAL A 394 -2.47 2.83 0.12
C VAL A 394 -1.70 1.51 0.16
N VAL A 395 -0.37 1.60 0.24
CA VAL A 395 0.52 0.45 0.40
C VAL A 395 1.31 0.61 1.70
N LEU A 396 1.36 -0.42 2.52
CA LEU A 396 2.10 -0.40 3.78
C LEU A 396 3.51 -0.99 3.65
N ASP A 397 4.42 -0.47 4.47
CA ASP A 397 5.81 -0.86 4.64
C ASP A 397 6.14 -0.90 6.14
N MET A 398 7.38 -1.20 6.49
CA MET A 398 7.84 -1.42 7.86
C MET A 398 8.52 -0.19 8.50
N LEU A 399 8.28 1.02 8.04
CA LEU A 399 8.87 2.21 8.66
C LEU A 399 8.24 2.48 10.03
N ALA A 400 9.08 2.56 11.06
CA ALA A 400 8.65 2.87 12.41
C ALA A 400 7.92 4.23 12.48
N PHE A 401 6.80 4.29 13.20
CA PHE A 401 6.05 5.52 13.43
C PHE A 401 6.78 6.44 14.41
N GLY A 402 7.27 5.86 15.52
CA GLY A 402 7.92 6.60 16.61
C GLY A 402 9.34 7.06 16.28
N HIS A 403 9.68 8.30 16.63
CA HIS A 403 11.00 8.89 16.38
C HIS A 403 12.15 8.05 16.96
N GLN A 404 12.01 7.57 18.20
CA GLN A 404 13.07 6.80 18.89
C GLN A 404 13.39 5.51 18.11
N ARG A 405 12.36 4.78 17.67
CA ARG A 405 12.55 3.53 16.95
C ARG A 405 13.08 3.78 15.53
N ARG A 406 12.70 4.86 14.86
CA ARG A 406 13.29 5.26 13.56
C ARG A 406 14.81 5.43 13.63
N LEU A 407 15.35 5.92 14.76
CA LEU A 407 16.79 6.10 14.92
C LEU A 407 17.57 4.80 15.12
N THR A 408 16.92 3.74 15.62
CA THR A 408 17.51 2.42 15.80
C THR A 408 17.21 1.45 14.67
N GLN A 409 16.28 1.82 13.80
CA GLN A 409 15.90 1.02 12.64
C GLN A 409 17.02 1.03 11.58
N ARG A 410 17.37 -0.13 11.07
CA ARG A 410 18.34 -0.27 9.98
C ARG A 410 17.86 0.52 8.74
N ASN A 411 18.68 1.50 8.34
CA ASN A 411 18.44 2.20 7.08
C ASN A 411 18.84 1.27 5.91
N ILE A 412 17.87 0.78 5.17
CA ILE A 412 18.06 -0.09 4.00
C ILE A 412 18.46 0.76 2.79
N LEU A 413 18.08 2.03 2.77
CA LEU A 413 18.52 2.98 1.75
C LEU A 413 19.99 3.34 1.99
N ARG A 414 20.88 2.61 1.33
CA ARG A 414 22.19 3.18 1.00
C ARG A 414 21.97 4.04 -0.24
N ALA A 415 22.36 5.31 -0.16
CA ALA A 415 22.38 6.21 -1.31
C ALA A 415 23.13 5.63 -2.53
N GLU A 416 23.98 4.63 -2.30
CA GLU A 416 24.73 3.86 -3.31
C GLU A 416 23.88 2.82 -4.06
N LEU A 417 22.68 2.48 -3.58
CA LEU A 417 21.81 1.45 -4.19
C LEU A 417 20.64 2.04 -4.97
N ALA A 418 20.33 3.30 -4.77
CA ALA A 418 19.39 3.97 -5.66
C ALA A 418 20.12 4.24 -6.98
N PRO A 419 19.67 3.70 -8.14
CA PRO A 419 20.22 4.10 -9.43
C PRO A 419 19.87 5.57 -9.66
N VAL A 420 20.81 6.44 -9.31
CA VAL A 420 20.62 7.90 -9.21
C VAL A 420 20.41 8.49 -10.58
N PHE A 421 20.15 7.94 -11.63
CA PHE A 421 19.84 8.52 -12.95
C PHE A 421 19.40 7.49 -13.99
N ASP A 422 19.03 6.29 -13.57
CA ASP A 422 18.34 5.40 -14.49
C ASP A 422 16.85 5.78 -14.49
N VAL A 423 16.45 6.57 -15.48
CA VAL A 423 15.05 6.98 -15.66
C VAL A 423 14.11 5.80 -15.92
N MET A 424 14.66 4.62 -16.21
CA MET A 424 13.90 3.37 -16.40
C MET A 424 13.77 2.54 -15.12
N ALA A 425 14.54 2.85 -14.05
CA ALA A 425 14.44 2.16 -12.78
C ALA A 425 13.38 2.81 -11.89
N ARG A 426 12.40 2.04 -11.44
CA ARG A 426 11.41 2.50 -10.46
C ARG A 426 12.04 2.57 -9.07
N PRO A 427 12.22 3.76 -8.48
CA PRO A 427 12.78 3.88 -7.13
C PRO A 427 11.86 3.22 -6.10
N GLN A 428 12.43 2.50 -5.14
CA GLN A 428 11.74 1.92 -4.01
C GLN A 428 12.18 2.62 -2.72
N TYR A 429 11.21 2.99 -1.88
CA TYR A 429 11.49 3.68 -0.61
C TYR A 429 10.92 2.89 0.58
N PRO A 430 11.69 2.71 1.69
CA PRO A 430 11.24 1.95 2.85
C PRO A 430 10.27 2.79 3.71
N ARG A 431 9.06 2.96 3.22
CA ARG A 431 7.98 3.67 3.90
C ARG A 431 6.64 3.34 3.25
N ASN A 432 5.57 3.57 3.99
CA ASN A 432 4.23 3.53 3.41
C ASN A 432 4.12 4.47 2.21
N THR A 433 3.26 4.10 1.28
CA THR A 433 3.00 4.84 0.04
C THR A 433 1.51 5.15 -0.02
N LEU A 434 1.15 6.41 -0.27
CA LEU A 434 -0.19 6.83 -0.66
C LEU A 434 -0.11 7.40 -2.06
N LEU A 435 -0.65 6.66 -3.02
CA LEU A 435 -0.72 7.02 -4.42
C LEU A 435 -2.05 7.71 -4.69
N TRP A 436 -2.03 9.04 -4.68
CA TRP A 436 -3.19 9.87 -5.01
C TRP A 436 -3.43 9.87 -6.52
N ASN A 437 -4.64 9.55 -6.94
CA ASN A 437 -5.04 9.40 -8.34
C ASN A 437 -5.31 10.78 -8.98
N ARG A 438 -4.52 11.16 -9.98
CA ARG A 438 -4.66 12.45 -10.67
C ARG A 438 -5.75 12.49 -11.73
N GLY A 439 -6.37 11.34 -12.07
CA GLY A 439 -7.37 11.23 -13.11
C GLY A 439 -6.82 11.31 -14.55
N ASP A 440 -5.51 11.27 -14.74
CA ASP A 440 -4.84 11.28 -16.03
C ASP A 440 -4.05 9.98 -16.31
N GLY A 441 -4.34 8.93 -15.53
CA GLY A 441 -3.62 7.65 -15.55
C GLY A 441 -2.28 7.70 -14.81
N THR A 442 -2.01 8.76 -14.03
CA THR A 442 -0.82 8.89 -13.20
C THR A 442 -1.18 9.13 -11.74
N TYR A 443 -0.26 8.75 -10.84
CA TYR A 443 -0.41 8.91 -9.41
C TYR A 443 0.65 9.83 -8.82
N ALA A 444 0.29 10.57 -7.76
CA ALA A 444 1.24 11.29 -6.93
C ALA A 444 1.44 10.56 -5.61
N GLU A 445 2.67 10.23 -5.25
CA GLU A 445 2.97 9.67 -3.92
C GLU A 445 2.97 10.79 -2.88
N ILE A 446 2.07 10.71 -1.91
CA ILE A 446 1.82 11.78 -0.93
C ILE A 446 1.78 11.31 0.53
N ALA A 447 2.25 10.10 0.88
CA ALA A 447 2.16 9.57 2.24
C ALA A 447 2.78 10.49 3.29
N GLN A 448 3.92 11.14 2.98
CA GLN A 448 4.52 12.14 3.88
C GLN A 448 3.66 13.41 4.05
N TYR A 449 3.00 13.85 2.98
CA TYR A 449 2.05 14.95 3.07
C TYR A 449 0.84 14.54 3.90
N ALA A 450 0.34 13.35 3.69
CA ALA A 450 -0.81 12.80 4.39
C ALA A 450 -0.56 12.52 5.89
N GLY A 451 0.71 12.31 6.29
CA GLY A 451 1.10 11.99 7.66
C GLY A 451 1.03 10.51 8.01
N ILE A 452 1.02 9.64 6.98
CA ILE A 452 0.95 8.18 7.15
C ILE A 452 2.17 7.45 6.61
N GLU A 453 3.29 8.13 6.39
CA GLU A 453 4.50 7.55 5.80
C GLU A 453 5.13 6.42 6.62
N GLY A 454 4.74 6.24 7.88
CA GLY A 454 5.22 5.19 8.76
C GLY A 454 4.13 4.76 9.72
N SER A 455 4.04 3.46 9.98
CA SER A 455 3.02 2.86 10.84
C SER A 455 3.52 1.62 11.59
N GLU A 456 4.81 1.56 11.90
CA GLU A 456 5.51 0.46 12.55
C GLU A 456 5.75 -0.75 11.60
N TRP A 457 5.84 -1.97 12.12
CA TRP A 457 5.89 -3.18 11.30
C TRP A 457 4.47 -3.56 10.91
N SER A 458 4.03 -2.97 9.82
CA SER A 458 2.65 -2.99 9.36
C SER A 458 2.37 -4.20 8.47
N TRP A 459 1.12 -4.67 8.44
CA TRP A 459 0.75 -5.84 7.66
C TRP A 459 -0.34 -5.55 6.64
N ASN A 460 -1.47 -5.02 7.07
CA ASN A 460 -2.67 -4.89 6.24
C ASN A 460 -3.25 -3.47 6.35
N PRO A 461 -3.30 -2.68 5.29
CA PRO A 461 -4.12 -1.47 5.31
C PRO A 461 -5.60 -1.87 5.27
N VAL A 462 -6.40 -1.27 6.13
CA VAL A 462 -7.86 -1.40 6.10
C VAL A 462 -8.44 -0.01 6.00
N LEU A 463 -9.01 0.30 4.85
CA LEU A 463 -9.73 1.54 4.60
C LEU A 463 -11.21 1.32 4.90
N MET A 464 -11.71 1.98 5.96
CA MET A 464 -13.11 1.97 6.37
C MET A 464 -13.47 3.28 7.07
N ASP A 465 -14.69 3.74 6.92
CA ASP A 465 -15.23 4.90 7.64
C ASP A 465 -15.66 4.48 9.04
N VAL A 466 -14.74 4.61 10.02
CA VAL A 466 -14.94 4.12 11.41
C VAL A 466 -15.96 4.95 12.18
N ASP A 467 -15.94 6.28 12.01
CA ASP A 467 -16.83 7.19 12.74
C ASP A 467 -18.03 7.65 11.91
N LEU A 468 -18.18 7.09 10.71
CA LEU A 468 -19.28 7.34 9.78
C LEU A 468 -19.47 8.84 9.49
N ASP A 469 -18.33 9.53 9.22
CA ASP A 469 -18.33 10.92 8.80
C ASP A 469 -18.37 11.09 7.27
N GLY A 470 -18.20 9.99 6.53
CA GLY A 470 -18.25 9.90 5.09
C GLY A 470 -16.89 9.81 4.41
N PHE A 471 -15.79 9.68 5.16
CA PHE A 471 -14.44 9.49 4.63
C PHE A 471 -13.83 8.21 5.21
N GLU A 472 -13.19 7.38 4.37
CA GLU A 472 -12.49 6.19 4.86
C GLU A 472 -11.26 6.58 5.65
N ASP A 473 -11.16 6.01 6.84
CA ASP A 473 -10.02 6.04 7.74
C ASP A 473 -9.08 4.87 7.45
N LEU A 474 -7.89 4.87 8.05
CA LEU A 474 -6.90 3.81 7.88
C LEU A 474 -6.61 3.10 9.19
N LEU A 475 -6.89 1.79 9.25
CA LEU A 475 -6.50 0.90 10.34
C LEU A 475 -5.30 0.04 9.91
N VAL A 476 -4.34 -0.13 10.82
CA VAL A 476 -3.08 -0.84 10.55
C VAL A 476 -2.77 -1.82 11.68
N PRO A 477 -2.94 -3.13 11.46
CA PRO A 477 -2.45 -4.16 12.38
C PRO A 477 -0.92 -4.25 12.31
N ASN A 478 -0.27 -4.40 13.46
CA ASN A 478 1.17 -4.30 13.64
C ASN A 478 1.77 -5.43 14.47
N GLY A 479 3.09 -5.54 14.39
CA GLY A 479 3.92 -6.40 15.20
C GLY A 479 4.66 -7.48 14.43
N PHE A 480 5.75 -7.94 15.00
CA PHE A 480 6.54 -9.04 14.45
C PHE A 480 7.21 -9.85 15.57
N VAL A 481 7.57 -11.10 15.28
CA VAL A 481 8.15 -12.00 16.29
C VAL A 481 9.46 -11.46 16.85
N ARG A 482 10.30 -10.87 15.99
CA ARG A 482 11.61 -10.33 16.31
C ARG A 482 11.91 -9.08 15.46
N ASP A 483 12.41 -8.01 16.07
CA ASP A 483 12.81 -6.78 15.36
C ASP A 483 14.14 -7.00 14.61
N ASN A 484 14.07 -7.66 13.45
CA ASN A 484 15.25 -7.88 12.61
C ASN A 484 15.76 -6.60 11.90
N MET A 485 15.07 -5.47 12.09
CA MET A 485 15.50 -4.14 11.64
C MET A 485 16.33 -3.41 12.70
N ASP A 486 16.45 -3.94 13.94
CA ASP A 486 17.25 -3.30 14.99
C ASP A 486 18.74 -3.36 14.69
N ILE A 487 19.34 -2.17 14.44
CA ILE A 487 20.73 -2.02 14.02
C ILE A 487 21.73 -2.48 15.10
N ASP A 488 21.39 -2.27 16.39
CA ASP A 488 22.28 -2.63 17.50
C ASP A 488 22.34 -4.14 17.67
N SER A 489 21.23 -4.84 17.52
CA SER A 489 21.18 -6.30 17.52
C SER A 489 21.91 -6.89 16.31
N MET A 490 21.74 -6.29 15.12
CA MET A 490 22.48 -6.69 13.93
C MET A 490 24.00 -6.56 14.16
N ASN A 491 24.46 -5.45 14.73
CA ASN A 491 25.87 -5.24 15.03
C ASN A 491 26.41 -6.29 16.03
N ARG A 492 25.62 -6.66 17.05
CA ARG A 492 25.95 -7.75 17.99
C ARG A 492 26.07 -9.10 17.30
N ILE A 493 25.16 -9.43 16.40
CA ILE A 493 25.18 -10.67 15.59
C ILE A 493 26.44 -10.69 14.71
N MET A 494 26.75 -9.58 14.03
CA MET A 494 27.94 -9.48 13.18
C MET A 494 29.23 -9.65 13.99
N ALA A 495 29.31 -9.03 15.17
CA ALA A 495 30.44 -9.20 16.08
C ALA A 495 30.60 -10.65 16.55
N GLU A 496 29.52 -11.35 16.86
CA GLU A 496 29.57 -12.76 17.26
C GLU A 496 30.02 -13.69 16.11
N LYS A 497 29.52 -13.46 14.87
CA LYS A 497 29.98 -14.15 13.65
C LYS A 497 31.48 -13.90 13.37
N ALA A 498 31.99 -12.71 13.67
CA ALA A 498 33.41 -12.37 13.49
C ALA A 498 34.31 -13.00 14.57
N ARG A 499 33.80 -13.22 15.79
CA ARG A 499 34.56 -13.71 16.94
C ARG A 499 34.90 -15.19 16.86
N ARG A 500 34.02 -16.04 16.31
CA ARG A 500 34.20 -17.48 16.24
C ARG A 500 33.48 -18.09 15.04
N LYS A 501 33.98 -19.26 14.60
CA LYS A 501 33.28 -20.06 13.60
C LYS A 501 32.05 -20.70 14.22
N LEU A 502 30.91 -20.50 13.60
CA LEU A 502 29.61 -21.05 14.03
C LEU A 502 29.26 -22.29 13.22
N THR A 503 28.51 -23.18 13.81
CA THR A 503 27.78 -24.22 13.08
C THR A 503 26.52 -23.56 12.42
N PRO A 504 25.95 -24.19 11.37
CA PRO A 504 24.74 -23.67 10.74
C PRO A 504 23.59 -23.45 11.73
N LEU A 505 23.37 -24.35 12.67
CA LEU A 505 22.31 -24.21 13.68
C LEU A 505 22.57 -23.07 14.66
N GLU A 506 23.85 -22.92 15.14
CA GLU A 506 24.22 -21.77 15.97
C GLU A 506 24.00 -20.44 15.25
N GLU A 507 24.28 -20.40 13.94
CA GLU A 507 24.08 -19.19 13.14
C GLU A 507 22.59 -18.81 13.04
N LEU A 508 21.69 -19.78 12.84
CA LEU A 508 20.24 -19.56 12.88
C LEU A 508 19.78 -19.08 14.27
N HIS A 509 20.31 -19.66 15.33
CA HIS A 509 19.95 -19.27 16.69
C HIS A 509 20.40 -17.85 17.08
N LEU A 510 21.34 -17.23 16.35
CA LEU A 510 21.67 -15.81 16.56
C LEU A 510 20.48 -14.89 16.31
N ARG A 511 19.48 -15.32 15.56
CA ARG A 511 18.23 -14.56 15.36
C ARG A 511 17.51 -14.27 16.69
N ALA A 512 17.71 -15.08 17.72
CA ALA A 512 17.19 -14.85 19.07
C ALA A 512 17.77 -13.60 19.77
N ILE A 513 18.87 -13.02 19.23
CA ILE A 513 19.45 -11.76 19.73
C ILE A 513 18.55 -10.57 19.43
N TYR A 514 17.79 -10.61 18.33
CA TYR A 514 16.81 -9.57 18.04
C TYR A 514 15.70 -9.56 19.10
N PRO A 515 15.32 -8.38 19.61
CA PRO A 515 14.24 -8.28 20.61
C PRO A 515 12.89 -8.66 19.98
N PRO A 516 11.92 -9.12 20.78
CA PRO A 516 10.53 -9.19 20.33
C PRO A 516 10.02 -7.82 19.90
N LEU A 517 9.17 -7.79 18.88
CA LEU A 517 8.60 -6.56 18.35
C LEU A 517 7.08 -6.54 18.55
N TYR A 518 6.68 -6.13 19.75
CA TYR A 518 5.27 -5.89 20.06
C TYR A 518 5.00 -4.39 19.95
N THR A 519 4.44 -3.96 18.83
CA THR A 519 4.04 -2.58 18.59
C THR A 519 2.53 -2.46 18.64
N PRO A 520 1.96 -1.32 19.06
CA PRO A 520 0.51 -1.13 19.02
C PRO A 520 0.00 -1.17 17.59
N ASN A 521 -1.21 -1.67 17.38
CA ASN A 521 -1.96 -1.38 16.17
C ASN A 521 -2.17 0.14 16.08
N ILE A 522 -2.28 0.68 14.88
CA ILE A 522 -2.43 2.12 14.64
C ILE A 522 -3.70 2.38 13.86
N ALA A 523 -4.41 3.44 14.23
CA ALA A 523 -5.52 3.97 13.47
C ALA A 523 -5.26 5.43 13.10
N PHE A 524 -5.59 5.80 11.88
CA PHE A 524 -5.49 7.15 11.37
C PHE A 524 -6.85 7.62 10.88
N ARG A 525 -7.38 8.68 11.50
CA ARG A 525 -8.60 9.36 11.04
C ARG A 525 -8.30 10.21 9.80
N ASN A 526 -9.08 10.03 8.74
CA ASN A 526 -9.07 10.91 7.57
C ASN A 526 -9.77 12.24 7.88
N MET A 527 -9.12 13.35 7.57
CA MET A 527 -9.67 14.69 7.82
C MET A 527 -10.42 15.27 6.61
N GLY A 528 -10.70 14.46 5.58
CA GLY A 528 -11.40 14.86 4.36
C GLY A 528 -10.59 15.78 3.42
N ASN A 529 -9.29 15.87 3.61
CA ASN A 529 -8.40 16.75 2.84
C ASN A 529 -7.04 16.10 2.54
N LEU A 530 -7.00 14.76 2.41
CA LEU A 530 -5.80 13.94 2.24
C LEU A 530 -4.81 14.07 3.42
N ARG A 531 -5.30 14.45 4.60
CA ARG A 531 -4.55 14.47 5.85
C ARG A 531 -5.13 13.48 6.82
N PHE A 532 -4.26 12.77 7.49
CA PHE A 532 -4.62 11.78 8.49
C PHE A 532 -4.03 12.14 9.85
N ILE A 533 -4.77 11.84 10.90
CA ILE A 533 -4.33 12.06 12.29
C ILE A 533 -4.40 10.73 13.04
N GLU A 534 -3.31 10.34 13.69
CA GLU A 534 -3.27 9.14 14.52
C GLU A 534 -4.25 9.25 15.69
N CYS A 535 -5.11 8.23 15.86
CA CYS A 535 -6.19 8.17 16.84
C CYS A 535 -6.41 6.77 17.42
N GLY A 536 -5.44 5.84 17.29
CA GLY A 536 -5.57 4.45 17.73
C GLY A 536 -5.94 4.32 19.21
N HIS A 537 -5.39 5.16 20.07
CA HIS A 537 -5.75 5.19 21.50
C HIS A 537 -7.18 5.71 21.74
N GLU A 538 -7.60 6.74 21.03
CA GLU A 538 -8.98 7.28 21.10
C GLU A 538 -9.99 6.22 20.67
N TRP A 539 -9.71 5.50 19.59
CA TRP A 539 -10.57 4.46 19.05
C TRP A 539 -10.38 3.09 19.66
N ARG A 540 -9.45 2.93 20.62
CA ARG A 540 -9.13 1.67 21.31
C ARG A 540 -8.69 0.54 20.36
N PHE A 541 -8.03 0.93 19.26
CA PHE A 541 -7.38 0.03 18.31
C PHE A 541 -5.85 0.04 18.48
N ASP A 542 -5.37 0.14 19.72
CA ASP A 542 -3.95 0.25 20.09
C ASP A 542 -3.42 -1.00 20.79
N GLN A 543 -4.01 -2.17 20.55
CA GLN A 543 -3.57 -3.40 21.16
C GLN A 543 -2.15 -3.75 20.73
N THR A 544 -1.31 -4.11 21.73
CA THR A 544 0.09 -4.46 21.52
C THR A 544 0.23 -5.98 21.44
N THR A 545 0.14 -6.53 20.22
CA THR A 545 0.25 -7.96 19.90
C THR A 545 1.07 -8.14 18.62
N ILE A 546 1.03 -9.31 18.00
CA ILE A 546 1.49 -9.51 16.61
C ILE A 546 0.24 -9.71 15.78
N SER A 547 -0.36 -8.61 15.36
CA SER A 547 -1.59 -8.59 14.56
C SER A 547 -1.24 -8.58 13.07
N GLN A 548 -1.82 -9.48 12.28
CA GLN A 548 -1.47 -9.67 10.87
C GLN A 548 -2.68 -9.60 9.96
N GLY A 549 -3.34 -10.73 9.69
CA GLY A 549 -4.56 -10.75 8.89
C GLY A 549 -5.72 -10.09 9.65
N ILE A 550 -6.52 -9.32 8.94
CA ILE A 550 -7.71 -8.65 9.45
C ILE A 550 -8.78 -8.67 8.37
N CYS A 551 -10.02 -8.90 8.74
CA CYS A 551 -11.18 -8.76 7.86
C CYS A 551 -12.27 -7.90 8.49
N LEU A 552 -13.11 -7.34 7.62
CA LEU A 552 -14.29 -6.55 7.95
C LEU A 552 -15.55 -7.40 7.80
N ALA A 553 -16.44 -7.34 8.78
CA ALA A 553 -17.75 -7.98 8.73
C ALA A 553 -18.73 -7.33 9.69
N ASP A 554 -20.01 -7.30 9.35
CA ASP A 554 -21.11 -6.90 10.25
C ASP A 554 -21.51 -8.14 11.09
N LEU A 555 -20.82 -8.33 12.22
CA LEU A 555 -20.89 -9.57 13.02
C LEU A 555 -22.13 -9.64 13.95
N ASP A 556 -22.83 -8.51 14.17
CA ASP A 556 -24.04 -8.46 14.99
C ASP A 556 -25.29 -7.91 14.26
N ASN A 557 -25.15 -7.66 12.93
CA ASN A 557 -26.21 -7.17 12.05
C ASN A 557 -26.78 -5.79 12.51
N ASP A 558 -25.91 -4.90 13.01
CA ASP A 558 -26.31 -3.53 13.37
C ASP A 558 -26.05 -2.50 12.25
N GLY A 559 -25.42 -2.95 11.14
CA GLY A 559 -25.24 -2.22 9.89
C GLY A 559 -23.91 -1.48 9.78
N ASP A 560 -23.00 -1.53 10.79
CA ASP A 560 -21.62 -1.12 10.61
C ASP A 560 -20.70 -2.36 10.44
N LEU A 561 -19.41 -2.11 10.20
CA LEU A 561 -18.45 -3.18 10.04
C LEU A 561 -17.58 -3.28 11.29
N ASP A 562 -17.49 -4.50 11.79
CA ASP A 562 -16.63 -4.94 12.89
C ASP A 562 -15.33 -5.53 12.36
N LEU A 563 -14.40 -5.87 13.27
CA LEU A 563 -13.10 -6.40 12.88
C LEU A 563 -12.86 -7.78 13.49
N ALA A 564 -12.37 -8.72 12.68
CA ALA A 564 -11.75 -9.94 13.16
C ALA A 564 -10.27 -9.95 12.79
N VAL A 565 -9.38 -10.17 13.77
CA VAL A 565 -7.92 -10.07 13.62
C VAL A 565 -7.26 -11.39 14.00
N ASN A 566 -6.44 -11.92 13.09
CA ASN A 566 -5.58 -13.07 13.35
C ASN A 566 -4.27 -12.61 13.99
N ASN A 567 -4.05 -13.03 15.23
CA ASN A 567 -2.88 -12.68 16.02
C ASN A 567 -1.91 -13.86 16.11
N LEU A 568 -0.64 -13.66 15.72
CA LEU A 568 0.39 -14.68 15.87
C LEU A 568 0.82 -14.81 17.33
N ASN A 569 0.79 -16.05 17.87
CA ASN A 569 1.09 -16.39 19.26
C ASN A 569 0.19 -15.72 20.31
N HIS A 570 -0.92 -15.15 19.90
CA HIS A 570 -1.94 -14.55 20.76
C HIS A 570 -3.32 -14.99 20.29
N VAL A 571 -4.31 -14.88 21.17
CA VAL A 571 -5.70 -15.19 20.83
C VAL A 571 -6.18 -14.21 19.76
N ALA A 572 -6.94 -14.70 18.80
CA ALA A 572 -7.61 -13.87 17.80
C ALA A 572 -8.47 -12.79 18.48
N ALA A 573 -8.53 -11.61 17.88
CA ALA A 573 -9.25 -10.48 18.44
C ALA A 573 -10.50 -10.17 17.62
N LEU A 574 -11.64 -10.03 18.29
CA LEU A 574 -12.87 -9.49 17.70
C LEU A 574 -13.13 -8.12 18.30
N TYR A 575 -13.27 -7.11 17.43
CA TYR A 575 -13.57 -5.75 17.81
C TYR A 575 -14.96 -5.39 17.32
N ARG A 576 -15.86 -5.04 18.23
CA ARG A 576 -17.13 -4.44 17.88
C ARG A 576 -16.92 -2.97 17.60
N ASN A 577 -17.43 -2.48 16.47
CA ASN A 577 -17.53 -1.06 16.20
C ASN A 577 -18.63 -0.46 17.10
N ASP A 578 -18.31 0.58 17.83
CA ASP A 578 -19.22 1.24 18.78
C ASP A 578 -19.78 2.56 18.22
N SER A 579 -19.73 2.80 16.90
CA SER A 579 -20.28 4.01 16.30
C SER A 579 -21.78 4.11 16.48
N SER A 580 -22.26 5.26 16.90
CA SER A 580 -23.69 5.56 17.02
C SER A 580 -24.26 6.34 15.84
N ALA A 581 -23.43 6.62 14.83
CA ALA A 581 -23.83 7.45 13.70
C ALA A 581 -24.86 6.74 12.79
N PRO A 582 -25.82 7.49 12.21
CA PRO A 582 -26.76 6.94 11.25
C PRO A 582 -26.06 6.41 9.99
N ARG A 583 -26.48 5.23 9.50
CA ARG A 583 -25.80 4.48 8.44
C ARG A 583 -26.77 3.76 7.51
N ILE A 584 -26.25 3.27 6.39
CA ILE A 584 -26.88 2.20 5.62
C ILE A 584 -25.81 1.12 5.33
N GLY A 585 -26.17 -0.14 5.55
CA GLY A 585 -25.41 -1.29 5.05
C GLY A 585 -25.99 -1.73 3.70
N VAL A 586 -25.14 -2.19 2.79
CA VAL A 586 -25.55 -2.70 1.47
C VAL A 586 -24.88 -4.02 1.20
N ARG A 587 -25.70 -5.07 0.96
CA ARG A 587 -25.30 -6.38 0.42
C ARG A 587 -25.84 -6.50 -1.00
N LEU A 588 -25.15 -7.22 -1.86
CA LEU A 588 -25.56 -7.43 -3.23
C LEU A 588 -25.94 -8.90 -3.47
N ARG A 589 -26.83 -9.11 -4.44
CA ARG A 589 -27.13 -10.42 -5.03
C ARG A 589 -26.95 -10.32 -6.53
N GLY A 590 -25.81 -10.76 -7.01
CA GLY A 590 -25.47 -10.81 -8.42
C GLY A 590 -26.15 -11.96 -9.15
N GLN A 591 -25.81 -12.12 -10.41
CA GLN A 591 -26.22 -13.27 -11.24
C GLN A 591 -25.44 -14.53 -10.85
N PRO A 592 -25.91 -15.73 -11.19
CA PRO A 592 -25.14 -16.97 -11.04
C PRO A 592 -23.72 -16.83 -11.60
N ARG A 593 -22.73 -17.39 -10.89
CA ARG A 593 -21.27 -17.34 -11.06
C ARG A 593 -20.59 -16.14 -10.39
N ASN A 594 -21.32 -15.06 -10.03
CA ASN A 594 -20.84 -13.95 -9.21
C ASN A 594 -21.98 -13.47 -8.30
N THR A 595 -22.42 -14.37 -7.42
CA THR A 595 -23.65 -14.20 -6.63
C THR A 595 -23.53 -13.09 -5.57
N GLU A 596 -22.34 -12.72 -5.14
CA GLU A 596 -22.10 -11.59 -4.23
C GLU A 596 -21.87 -10.24 -4.95
N GLY A 597 -21.89 -10.23 -6.31
CA GLY A 597 -21.65 -9.00 -7.09
C GLY A 597 -20.24 -8.43 -6.92
N ILE A 598 -19.24 -9.32 -6.86
CA ILE A 598 -17.82 -8.91 -6.78
C ILE A 598 -17.47 -8.04 -8.00
N GLY A 599 -16.82 -6.90 -7.75
CA GLY A 599 -16.52 -5.88 -8.77
C GLY A 599 -17.61 -4.81 -8.95
N ALA A 600 -18.79 -4.97 -8.36
CA ALA A 600 -19.83 -3.95 -8.40
C ALA A 600 -19.45 -2.71 -7.57
N ARG A 601 -19.70 -1.52 -8.14
CA ARG A 601 -19.50 -0.23 -7.47
C ARG A 601 -20.81 0.27 -6.91
N ILE A 602 -20.84 0.56 -5.62
CA ILE A 602 -21.98 1.14 -4.90
C ILE A 602 -21.69 2.61 -4.63
N THR A 603 -22.56 3.50 -5.10
CA THR A 603 -22.46 4.94 -4.84
C THR A 603 -23.68 5.40 -4.04
N VAL A 604 -23.45 6.10 -2.94
CA VAL A 604 -24.48 6.65 -2.06
C VAL A 604 -24.42 8.18 -2.07
N THR A 605 -25.58 8.79 -2.36
CA THR A 605 -25.74 10.26 -2.37
C THR A 605 -26.84 10.68 -1.40
N GLY A 606 -26.78 11.95 -0.97
CA GLY A 606 -27.72 12.52 0.01
C GLY A 606 -27.22 12.43 1.46
N GLY A 607 -26.13 11.72 1.73
CA GLY A 607 -25.42 11.69 3.02
C GLY A 607 -24.53 12.92 3.23
N PRO A 608 -23.57 12.88 4.17
CA PRO A 608 -22.66 14.00 4.44
C PRO A 608 -21.83 14.41 3.22
N VAL A 609 -21.41 13.42 2.44
CA VAL A 609 -20.72 13.55 1.15
C VAL A 609 -21.23 12.47 0.20
N THR A 610 -20.88 12.53 -1.08
CA THR A 610 -21.04 11.39 -1.99
C THR A 610 -20.00 10.35 -1.66
N GLN A 611 -20.41 9.10 -1.42
CA GLN A 611 -19.55 8.00 -1.02
C GLN A 611 -19.62 6.91 -2.08
N SER A 612 -18.48 6.28 -2.40
CA SER A 612 -18.41 5.19 -3.37
C SER A 612 -17.49 4.07 -2.86
N GLN A 613 -17.97 2.84 -2.89
CA GLN A 613 -17.20 1.65 -2.50
C GLN A 613 -17.46 0.51 -3.48
N VAL A 614 -16.49 -0.41 -3.62
CA VAL A 614 -16.59 -1.58 -4.50
C VAL A 614 -16.63 -2.85 -3.68
N ILE A 615 -17.45 -3.83 -4.07
CA ILE A 615 -17.41 -5.17 -3.48
C ILE A 615 -16.19 -5.91 -4.03
N VAL A 616 -15.34 -6.40 -3.13
CA VAL A 616 -14.12 -7.16 -3.46
C VAL A 616 -14.13 -8.51 -2.74
N CYS A 617 -13.44 -9.51 -3.30
CA CYS A 617 -13.24 -10.81 -2.68
C CYS A 617 -11.73 -11.10 -2.59
N GLY A 618 -11.24 -11.46 -1.40
CA GLY A 618 -9.82 -11.44 -1.11
C GLY A 618 -9.28 -10.01 -1.08
N GLY A 619 -8.06 -9.80 -1.58
CA GLY A 619 -7.50 -8.44 -1.72
C GLY A 619 -6.98 -7.81 -0.42
N ARG A 620 -7.07 -8.50 0.72
CA ARG A 620 -6.44 -8.15 1.99
C ARG A 620 -5.17 -8.97 2.20
N TYR A 621 -4.31 -8.56 3.11
CA TYR A 621 -3.19 -9.41 3.51
C TYR A 621 -3.72 -10.75 4.07
N CYS A 622 -3.55 -11.82 3.28
CA CYS A 622 -3.98 -13.18 3.62
C CYS A 622 -5.46 -13.31 4.05
N SER A 623 -6.31 -12.30 3.81
CA SER A 623 -7.66 -12.22 4.40
C SER A 623 -8.71 -11.80 3.36
N SER A 624 -9.99 -12.03 3.71
CA SER A 624 -11.13 -11.64 2.88
C SER A 624 -12.28 -11.12 3.74
N ASP A 625 -12.85 -9.98 3.33
CA ASP A 625 -13.99 -9.34 4.00
C ASP A 625 -15.31 -10.04 3.65
N GLN A 626 -16.34 -9.81 4.47
CA GLN A 626 -17.73 -10.03 4.08
C GLN A 626 -18.09 -9.11 2.90
N ALA A 627 -18.88 -9.61 1.95
CA ALA A 627 -19.37 -8.85 0.81
C ALA A 627 -20.47 -7.82 1.17
N GLN A 628 -20.20 -6.98 2.17
CA GLN A 628 -21.05 -5.89 2.63
C GLN A 628 -20.27 -4.58 2.63
N ARG A 629 -20.95 -3.47 2.31
CA ARG A 629 -20.38 -2.12 2.45
C ARG A 629 -21.30 -1.26 3.31
N THR A 630 -20.70 -0.38 4.10
CA THR A 630 -21.39 0.54 5.01
C THR A 630 -21.11 1.98 4.62
N PHE A 631 -22.16 2.81 4.65
CA PHE A 631 -22.11 4.21 4.23
C PHE A 631 -22.70 5.10 5.31
N ALA A 632 -22.06 6.25 5.54
CA ALA A 632 -22.53 7.27 6.46
C ALA A 632 -23.82 7.93 5.93
N ALA A 633 -24.84 8.01 6.77
CA ALA A 633 -26.08 8.72 6.43
C ALA A 633 -26.12 10.17 6.95
N GLY A 634 -25.33 10.50 7.97
CA GLY A 634 -25.29 11.81 8.60
C GLY A 634 -26.65 12.24 9.12
N THR A 635 -27.13 13.43 8.69
CA THR A 635 -28.45 13.97 9.07
C THR A 635 -29.52 13.82 7.97
N ALA A 636 -29.23 12.99 6.95
CA ALA A 636 -30.14 12.79 5.83
C ALA A 636 -31.46 12.14 6.29
N GLU A 637 -32.58 12.63 5.76
CA GLU A 637 -33.87 11.98 5.93
C GLU A 637 -34.02 10.80 4.98
N PHE A 638 -33.44 10.92 3.77
CA PHE A 638 -33.42 9.88 2.74
C PHE A 638 -32.14 9.97 1.92
N LEU A 639 -31.69 8.79 1.48
CA LEU A 639 -30.50 8.58 0.65
C LEU A 639 -30.89 8.02 -0.72
N THR A 640 -29.98 8.11 -1.68
CA THR A 640 -30.08 7.39 -2.95
C THR A 640 -28.89 6.48 -3.10
N VAL A 641 -29.16 5.20 -3.39
CA VAL A 641 -28.16 4.15 -3.62
C VAL A 641 -28.14 3.82 -5.11
N GLN A 642 -26.98 3.88 -5.71
CA GLN A 642 -26.73 3.46 -7.09
C GLN A 642 -25.74 2.29 -7.07
N VAL A 643 -26.04 1.23 -7.85
CA VAL A 643 -25.15 0.09 -8.03
C VAL A 643 -24.83 -0.04 -9.51
N GLU A 644 -23.56 0.04 -9.85
CA GLU A 644 -23.00 -0.28 -11.15
C GLU A 644 -22.45 -1.71 -11.11
N TRP A 645 -23.12 -2.62 -11.85
CA TRP A 645 -22.79 -4.02 -11.84
C TRP A 645 -21.68 -4.36 -12.87
N PRO A 646 -20.86 -5.41 -12.64
CA PRO A 646 -19.86 -5.84 -13.62
C PRO A 646 -20.47 -6.16 -15.00
N SER A 647 -21.68 -6.68 -15.03
CA SER A 647 -22.45 -6.90 -16.28
C SER A 647 -22.75 -5.64 -17.09
N GLY A 648 -22.50 -4.45 -16.52
CA GLY A 648 -22.87 -3.16 -17.07
C GLY A 648 -24.29 -2.72 -16.75
N ALA A 649 -25.05 -3.51 -15.99
CA ALA A 649 -26.37 -3.08 -15.49
C ALA A 649 -26.20 -1.94 -14.47
N LEU A 650 -27.27 -1.12 -14.34
CA LEU A 650 -27.34 -0.02 -13.39
C LEU A 650 -28.62 -0.15 -12.56
N THR A 651 -28.50 -0.18 -11.25
CA THR A 651 -29.64 -0.15 -10.32
C THR A 651 -29.60 1.16 -9.53
N VAL A 652 -30.74 1.87 -9.48
CA VAL A 652 -30.86 3.11 -8.70
C VAL A 652 -32.07 3.02 -7.78
N ILE A 653 -31.85 3.15 -6.47
CA ILE A 653 -32.88 3.11 -5.43
C ILE A 653 -32.88 4.45 -4.69
N SER A 654 -33.97 5.20 -4.79
CA SER A 654 -34.13 6.49 -4.11
C SER A 654 -35.04 6.37 -2.88
N ASN A 655 -35.00 7.39 -2.02
CA ASN A 655 -35.77 7.49 -0.78
C ASN A 655 -35.45 6.36 0.22
N VAL A 656 -34.20 5.98 0.32
CA VAL A 656 -33.72 4.99 1.29
C VAL A 656 -33.60 5.65 2.67
N PRO A 657 -34.32 5.19 3.70
CA PRO A 657 -34.20 5.78 5.03
C PRO A 657 -32.88 5.30 5.71
N PRO A 658 -32.28 6.15 6.57
CA PRO A 658 -31.09 5.72 7.34
C PRO A 658 -31.40 4.61 8.32
N ASN A 659 -30.36 3.97 8.85
CA ASN A 659 -30.41 2.84 9.79
C ASN A 659 -31.14 1.62 9.21
N HIS A 660 -30.77 1.27 7.98
CA HIS A 660 -31.26 0.07 7.32
C HIS A 660 -30.09 -0.71 6.68
N LEU A 661 -30.19 -2.03 6.72
CA LEU A 661 -29.43 -2.93 5.86
C LEU A 661 -30.25 -3.20 4.61
N MET A 662 -29.65 -3.07 3.45
CA MET A 662 -30.25 -3.31 2.16
C MET A 662 -29.62 -4.55 1.51
N GLU A 663 -30.43 -5.33 0.85
CA GLU A 663 -29.95 -6.34 -0.11
C GLU A 663 -30.55 -6.02 -1.47
N ILE A 664 -29.68 -5.82 -2.46
CA ILE A 664 -30.04 -5.35 -3.79
C ILE A 664 -29.73 -6.45 -4.80
N ALA A 665 -30.74 -6.84 -5.60
CA ALA A 665 -30.55 -7.85 -6.63
C ALA A 665 -30.17 -7.22 -7.97
N GLU A 666 -29.25 -7.88 -8.68
CA GLU A 666 -28.89 -7.54 -10.04
C GLU A 666 -30.08 -7.77 -10.99
N PRO A 667 -30.40 -6.82 -11.88
CA PRO A 667 -31.47 -7.00 -12.85
C PRO A 667 -31.20 -8.18 -13.78
N SER A 668 -32.22 -9.04 -14.00
CA SER A 668 -32.09 -10.17 -14.94
C SER A 668 -31.90 -9.69 -16.38
N PRO A 669 -31.05 -10.33 -17.20
CA PRO A 669 -30.81 -9.99 -18.62
C PRO A 669 -32.08 -10.04 -19.52
N GLU A 670 -33.18 -10.66 -19.05
CA GLU A 670 -34.43 -10.77 -19.78
C GLU A 670 -35.30 -9.50 -19.77
N SER A 671 -34.92 -8.47 -19.01
CA SER A 671 -35.57 -7.16 -19.07
C SER A 671 -35.19 -6.46 -20.38
N SER A 672 -36.13 -6.32 -21.25
CA SER A 672 -36.21 -5.86 -22.65
C SER A 672 -34.95 -5.32 -23.38
N PRO A 673 -34.66 -5.78 -24.64
CA PRO A 673 -33.52 -5.31 -25.42
C PRO A 673 -33.46 -3.78 -25.66
N SER A 674 -34.60 -3.06 -25.47
CA SER A 674 -34.66 -1.60 -25.62
C SER A 674 -34.12 -0.82 -24.39
N GLU A 675 -34.20 -1.39 -23.20
CA GLU A 675 -33.61 -0.80 -21.98
C GLU A 675 -32.11 -1.03 -21.93
N MET A 676 -31.65 -2.24 -22.32
CA MET A 676 -30.21 -2.55 -22.39
C MET A 676 -29.47 -1.70 -23.46
N ALA A 677 -30.09 -1.42 -24.60
CA ALA A 677 -29.49 -0.57 -25.64
C ALA A 677 -29.40 0.90 -25.19
N SER A 678 -30.36 1.38 -24.37
CA SER A 678 -30.31 2.73 -23.79
C SER A 678 -29.29 2.84 -22.64
N MET A 679 -29.03 1.73 -21.95
CA MET A 679 -28.04 1.63 -20.86
C MET A 679 -26.61 1.51 -21.41
N ARG A 680 -26.37 0.72 -22.45
CA ARG A 680 -25.07 0.63 -23.15
C ARG A 680 -24.64 1.95 -23.80
N THR A 681 -25.58 2.79 -24.23
CA THR A 681 -25.30 4.13 -24.79
C THR A 681 -25.00 5.18 -23.74
N ARG A 682 -25.31 4.94 -22.43
CA ARG A 682 -24.93 5.84 -21.33
C ARG A 682 -23.57 5.52 -20.67
N LYS A 683 -23.03 4.29 -20.85
CA LYS A 683 -21.66 3.92 -20.45
C LYS A 683 -20.57 4.39 -21.42
N LYS A 684 -20.90 5.16 -22.45
CA LYS A 684 -19.88 5.94 -23.13
C LYS A 684 -19.49 7.04 -22.14
N ALA A 685 -18.37 6.87 -21.48
CA ALA A 685 -17.61 7.97 -20.90
C ALA A 685 -17.68 9.17 -21.87
N PRO A 686 -17.72 10.43 -21.38
CA PRO A 686 -17.70 11.58 -22.26
C PRO A 686 -16.58 11.36 -23.26
N ASP A 687 -16.93 11.26 -24.53
CA ASP A 687 -16.10 10.86 -25.67
C ASP A 687 -14.59 11.04 -25.39
N GLN A 688 -13.96 10.04 -24.79
CA GLN A 688 -12.57 9.79 -25.08
C GLN A 688 -12.58 9.53 -26.61
N PRO A 689 -11.83 10.30 -27.38
CA PRO A 689 -11.81 10.10 -28.83
C PRO A 689 -11.46 8.64 -29.06
N ALA A 690 -12.32 7.95 -29.82
CA ALA A 690 -12.21 6.53 -30.16
C ALA A 690 -10.77 6.11 -30.44
N GLU A 691 -10.50 4.80 -30.42
CA GLU A 691 -9.25 4.13 -30.77
C GLU A 691 -8.45 4.72 -31.96
N GLN A 692 -9.12 5.49 -32.85
CA GLN A 692 -8.45 6.30 -33.84
C GLN A 692 -7.58 7.43 -33.29
N ASN A 693 -7.80 7.88 -32.03
CA ASN A 693 -6.95 8.87 -31.39
C ASN A 693 -5.88 8.22 -30.51
N LEU A 694 -6.02 6.97 -30.07
CA LEU A 694 -4.92 6.21 -29.47
C LEU A 694 -3.86 5.86 -30.51
N ALA A 695 -4.24 5.52 -31.74
CA ALA A 695 -3.29 5.40 -32.86
C ALA A 695 -2.69 6.76 -33.28
N ALA A 696 -3.39 7.88 -33.06
CA ALA A 696 -2.87 9.23 -33.24
C ALA A 696 -2.08 9.73 -32.02
N ALA A 697 -2.37 9.24 -30.81
CA ALA A 697 -1.57 9.49 -29.61
C ALA A 697 -0.28 8.67 -29.60
N ALA A 698 -0.21 7.55 -30.30
CA ALA A 698 1.01 6.78 -30.54
C ALA A 698 1.99 7.44 -31.55
N GLN A 699 1.60 8.52 -32.24
CA GLN A 699 2.59 9.39 -32.86
C GLN A 699 3.21 10.26 -31.76
N MET A 700 4.44 9.95 -31.35
CA MET A 700 5.20 10.82 -30.47
C MET A 700 5.12 12.26 -31.04
N ARG A 701 4.46 13.16 -30.29
CA ARG A 701 4.32 14.59 -30.67
C ARG A 701 5.65 15.32 -30.65
N PHE A 702 6.66 14.71 -30.01
CA PHE A 702 7.99 15.26 -29.85
C PHE A 702 9.00 14.26 -30.41
N VAL A 703 10.01 14.76 -31.07
CA VAL A 703 11.17 14.00 -31.56
C VAL A 703 12.38 14.57 -30.84
N ASP A 704 13.24 13.70 -30.31
CA ASP A 704 14.51 14.13 -29.70
C ASP A 704 15.42 14.70 -30.76
N VAL A 705 15.81 15.95 -30.59
CA VAL A 705 16.73 16.71 -31.44
C VAL A 705 17.93 17.27 -30.66
N SER A 706 18.19 16.72 -29.49
CA SER A 706 19.23 17.20 -28.56
C SER A 706 20.62 17.19 -29.18
N ASP A 707 20.90 16.25 -30.08
CA ASP A 707 22.15 16.19 -30.83
C ASP A 707 22.44 17.48 -31.63
N LYS A 708 21.38 18.18 -32.06
CA LYS A 708 21.52 19.44 -32.80
C LYS A 708 21.84 20.63 -31.92
N LEU A 709 21.46 20.54 -30.62
CA LEU A 709 21.73 21.56 -29.64
C LEU A 709 23.20 21.55 -29.21
N GLY A 710 23.79 20.35 -29.04
CA GLY A 710 25.18 20.17 -28.62
C GLY A 710 25.50 20.80 -27.25
N HIS A 711 24.51 21.02 -26.42
CA HIS A 711 24.70 21.56 -25.07
C HIS A 711 25.20 20.47 -24.10
N ALA A 712 26.20 20.85 -23.29
CA ALA A 712 26.65 20.04 -22.17
C ALA A 712 26.60 20.87 -20.90
N HIS A 713 25.76 20.46 -19.97
CA HIS A 713 25.66 21.09 -18.64
C HIS A 713 26.97 20.89 -17.87
N ARG A 714 27.42 21.93 -17.18
CA ARG A 714 28.60 21.89 -16.33
C ARG A 714 28.26 22.37 -14.94
N ASP A 715 28.67 21.57 -13.95
CA ASP A 715 28.53 21.90 -12.54
C ASP A 715 29.77 21.42 -11.77
N ALA A 716 30.24 22.23 -10.83
CA ALA A 716 31.37 21.87 -10.00
C ALA A 716 30.93 20.85 -8.94
N SER A 717 31.76 19.83 -8.71
CA SER A 717 31.46 18.81 -7.73
C SER A 717 31.25 19.42 -6.31
N TYR A 718 30.21 18.95 -5.63
CA TYR A 718 29.86 19.32 -4.28
C TYR A 718 29.39 18.12 -3.48
N ASP A 719 29.87 17.98 -2.22
CA ASP A 719 29.45 16.92 -1.32
C ASP A 719 28.57 17.49 -0.19
N ASP A 720 27.26 17.29 -0.32
CA ASP A 720 26.27 17.72 0.69
C ASP A 720 26.49 17.04 2.04
N PHE A 721 26.95 15.79 2.03
CA PHE A 721 27.09 14.97 3.23
C PHE A 721 28.34 15.35 4.05
N GLU A 722 29.34 15.95 3.42
CA GLU A 722 30.49 16.53 4.18
C GLU A 722 30.01 17.63 5.14
N ARG A 723 29.01 18.43 4.74
CA ARG A 723 28.43 19.49 5.57
C ARG A 723 27.37 18.99 6.52
N GLN A 724 26.48 18.17 6.07
CA GLN A 724 25.38 17.58 6.86
C GLN A 724 25.28 16.05 6.62
N PRO A 725 26.02 15.23 7.39
CA PRO A 725 26.09 13.79 7.19
C PRO A 725 24.74 13.05 7.30
N LEU A 726 23.76 13.66 7.95
CA LEU A 726 22.43 13.06 8.17
C LEU A 726 21.35 13.55 7.16
N LEU A 727 21.75 14.16 6.06
CA LEU A 727 20.79 14.50 5.01
C LEU A 727 20.17 13.23 4.42
N SER A 728 18.87 13.28 4.19
CA SER A 728 18.13 12.20 3.52
C SER A 728 18.31 12.19 1.99
N ARG A 729 18.79 13.30 1.41
CA ARG A 729 19.03 13.47 -0.02
C ARG A 729 20.00 14.62 -0.28
N LYS A 730 20.61 14.64 -1.46
CA LYS A 730 21.41 15.77 -1.92
C LYS A 730 20.52 16.99 -2.19
N LEU A 731 21.00 18.17 -1.85
CA LEU A 731 20.33 19.45 -2.03
C LEU A 731 21.17 20.44 -2.87
N GLY A 732 22.44 20.15 -3.09
CA GLY A 732 23.32 20.82 -4.05
C GLY A 732 23.19 20.25 -5.46
N GLN A 733 23.84 20.90 -6.44
CA GLN A 733 23.91 20.47 -7.84
C GLN A 733 22.53 20.16 -8.46
N LEU A 734 21.56 21.04 -8.25
CA LEU A 734 20.18 20.82 -8.63
C LEU A 734 19.86 21.48 -9.95
N GLY A 735 20.36 20.93 -11.02
CA GLY A 735 19.98 21.20 -12.40
C GLY A 735 19.90 22.69 -12.81
N PRO A 736 20.04 23.04 -14.05
CA PRO A 736 19.93 24.42 -14.50
C PRO A 736 18.48 24.89 -14.59
N GLY A 737 18.23 26.16 -14.31
CA GLY A 737 17.04 26.85 -14.77
C GLY A 737 17.02 26.92 -16.30
N VAL A 738 15.85 26.75 -16.92
CA VAL A 738 15.67 26.80 -18.38
C VAL A 738 14.48 27.69 -18.70
N ALA A 739 14.58 28.48 -19.76
CA ALA A 739 13.48 29.31 -20.26
C ALA A 739 13.51 29.44 -21.77
N TRP A 740 12.34 29.50 -22.39
CA TRP A 740 12.13 30.04 -23.71
C TRP A 740 11.71 31.50 -23.57
N TRP A 741 12.45 32.41 -24.18
CA TRP A 741 12.15 33.85 -24.07
C TRP A 741 12.79 34.65 -25.18
N ASP A 742 12.03 35.59 -25.78
CA ASP A 742 12.51 36.56 -26.77
C ASP A 742 13.43 37.57 -26.05
N ILE A 743 14.71 37.27 -25.99
CA ILE A 743 15.71 38.07 -25.26
C ILE A 743 16.26 39.26 -26.07
N ASP A 744 16.23 39.18 -27.41
CA ASP A 744 16.72 40.23 -28.28
C ASP A 744 15.60 41.05 -28.95
N LYS A 745 14.35 40.74 -28.70
CA LYS A 745 13.12 41.43 -29.18
C LYS A 745 12.89 41.28 -30.69
N ASP A 746 13.30 40.20 -31.26
CA ASP A 746 13.10 39.92 -32.70
C ASP A 746 11.74 39.23 -32.98
N GLY A 747 10.98 38.93 -31.94
CA GLY A 747 9.66 38.26 -32.01
C GLY A 747 9.76 36.74 -32.01
N ARG A 748 10.92 36.15 -31.69
CA ARG A 748 11.13 34.71 -31.55
C ARG A 748 11.81 34.42 -30.23
N ASP A 749 11.40 33.35 -29.60
CA ASP A 749 11.99 32.95 -28.36
C ASP A 749 13.32 32.21 -28.57
N GLU A 750 14.36 32.61 -27.86
CA GLU A 750 15.60 31.87 -27.67
C GLU A 750 15.46 30.87 -26.50
N LEU A 751 16.18 29.73 -26.63
CA LEU A 751 16.36 28.79 -25.55
C LEU A 751 17.50 29.29 -24.63
N VAL A 752 17.17 29.65 -23.42
CA VAL A 752 18.15 30.05 -22.40
C VAL A 752 18.33 28.92 -21.42
N ILE A 753 19.57 28.43 -21.28
CA ILE A 753 19.92 27.37 -20.33
C ILE A 753 20.92 27.92 -19.34
N GLY A 754 20.56 27.90 -18.06
CA GLY A 754 21.46 28.25 -16.97
C GLY A 754 22.57 27.23 -16.78
N SER A 755 23.39 27.43 -15.78
CA SER A 755 24.48 26.51 -15.48
C SER A 755 24.59 26.28 -13.99
N GLY A 756 25.23 25.17 -13.62
CA GLY A 756 25.76 24.96 -12.29
C GLY A 756 27.04 25.77 -12.09
N ARG A 757 27.55 25.80 -10.87
CA ARG A 757 28.75 26.53 -10.48
C ARG A 757 29.93 26.19 -11.36
N GLY A 758 30.63 27.23 -11.88
CA GLY A 758 31.77 27.10 -12.75
C GLY A 758 31.45 26.87 -14.24
N GLY A 759 30.19 26.74 -14.61
CA GLY A 759 29.73 26.70 -16.00
C GLY A 759 29.26 28.08 -16.48
N GLN A 760 28.71 28.13 -17.70
CA GLN A 760 28.26 29.39 -18.34
C GLN A 760 26.78 29.26 -18.73
N THR A 761 25.99 30.31 -18.54
CA THR A 761 24.65 30.42 -19.11
C THR A 761 24.75 30.47 -20.62
N CYS A 762 24.02 29.59 -21.30
CA CYS A 762 23.99 29.51 -22.75
C CYS A 762 22.64 30.01 -23.31
N VAL A 763 22.70 30.70 -24.43
CA VAL A 763 21.53 31.16 -25.19
C VAL A 763 21.64 30.60 -26.60
N TYR A 764 20.55 29.95 -27.03
CA TYR A 764 20.48 29.29 -28.34
C TYR A 764 19.32 29.88 -29.15
N ARG A 765 19.64 30.40 -30.33
CA ARG A 765 18.65 30.76 -31.32
C ARG A 765 18.35 29.57 -32.20
N ILE A 766 17.08 29.24 -32.35
CA ILE A 766 16.63 28.11 -33.16
C ILE A 766 15.82 28.64 -34.34
N SER A 767 16.38 28.49 -35.53
CA SER A 767 15.77 28.96 -36.77
C SER A 767 14.96 27.84 -37.43
N PRO A 768 14.05 28.16 -38.42
CA PRO A 768 13.29 27.15 -39.15
C PRO A 768 14.23 26.08 -39.76
N GLY A 769 13.79 24.79 -39.68
CA GLY A 769 14.62 23.66 -40.10
C GLY A 769 15.60 23.19 -39.00
N LEU A 770 15.40 23.62 -37.76
CA LEU A 770 16.21 23.23 -36.59
C LEU A 770 17.70 23.58 -36.74
N LYS A 771 18.00 24.72 -37.35
CA LYS A 771 19.34 25.27 -37.33
C LYS A 771 19.54 25.98 -35.98
N VAL A 772 20.43 25.43 -35.17
CA VAL A 772 20.77 25.94 -33.82
C VAL A 772 22.03 26.79 -33.93
N GLU A 773 22.00 27.99 -33.32
CA GLU A 773 23.11 28.90 -33.22
C GLU A 773 23.26 29.37 -31.77
N GLN A 774 24.43 29.18 -31.17
CA GLN A 774 24.69 29.72 -29.83
C GLN A 774 24.97 31.25 -29.94
N VAL A 775 24.13 32.01 -29.25
CA VAL A 775 24.30 33.48 -29.15
C VAL A 775 25.27 33.77 -28.04
N THR A 776 26.36 34.46 -28.37
CA THR A 776 27.37 34.90 -27.40
C THR A 776 27.07 36.32 -26.91
N SER A 777 27.09 36.55 -25.61
CA SER A 777 26.94 37.86 -24.97
C SER A 777 28.06 38.06 -23.95
N PRO A 778 28.72 39.22 -23.89
CA PRO A 778 29.72 39.47 -22.85
C PRO A 778 29.19 39.29 -21.42
N ALA A 779 27.90 39.55 -21.19
CA ALA A 779 27.23 39.39 -19.89
C ALA A 779 27.06 37.91 -19.47
N LEU A 780 27.08 36.98 -20.44
CA LEU A 780 26.86 35.57 -20.23
C LEU A 780 28.14 34.73 -20.42
N SER A 781 29.22 35.34 -20.85
CA SER A 781 30.48 34.65 -21.17
C SER A 781 31.32 34.32 -19.92
N ALA A 782 31.04 34.92 -18.77
CA ALA A 782 31.72 34.60 -17.52
C ALA A 782 31.10 33.32 -16.89
N PRO A 783 31.92 32.45 -16.30
CA PRO A 783 31.41 31.37 -15.47
C PRO A 783 30.54 31.88 -14.32
N VAL A 784 29.47 31.18 -13.99
CA VAL A 784 28.64 31.53 -12.84
C VAL A 784 29.26 30.99 -11.56
N ASP A 785 29.21 31.80 -10.51
CA ASP A 785 29.76 31.45 -9.20
C ASP A 785 28.83 30.54 -8.39
N ARG A 786 27.57 30.40 -8.82
CA ARG A 786 26.49 29.66 -8.16
C ARG A 786 25.52 29.07 -9.18
N ASP A 787 24.84 28.02 -8.75
CA ASP A 787 23.82 27.35 -9.58
C ASP A 787 22.69 28.30 -9.95
N THR A 788 22.33 28.33 -11.21
CA THR A 788 21.15 29.01 -11.71
C THR A 788 19.91 28.13 -11.46
N ALA A 789 19.20 28.40 -10.37
CA ALA A 789 18.17 27.51 -9.84
C ALA A 789 16.76 27.78 -10.40
N GLY A 790 16.53 28.88 -11.08
CA GLY A 790 15.25 29.21 -11.69
C GLY A 790 15.35 30.35 -12.69
N MET A 791 14.46 30.35 -13.69
CA MET A 791 14.34 31.42 -14.68
C MET A 791 12.86 31.73 -14.95
N ALA A 792 12.54 33.02 -15.23
CA ALA A 792 11.21 33.42 -15.67
C ALA A 792 11.30 34.68 -16.54
N GLY A 793 10.55 34.74 -17.64
CA GLY A 793 10.43 35.93 -18.47
C GLY A 793 9.68 37.02 -17.71
N LEU A 794 10.14 38.27 -17.77
CA LEU A 794 9.49 39.43 -17.13
C LEU A 794 8.74 40.28 -18.15
N GLN A 795 9.48 40.83 -19.11
CA GLN A 795 8.98 41.60 -20.25
C GLN A 795 9.82 41.26 -21.48
N GLN A 796 9.33 41.56 -22.68
CA GLN A 796 10.13 41.34 -23.89
C GLN A 796 11.55 41.87 -23.75
N GLY A 797 12.54 40.99 -23.91
CA GLY A 797 13.96 41.25 -23.77
C GLY A 797 14.47 41.33 -22.33
N GLU A 798 13.67 40.97 -21.32
CA GLU A 798 14.08 40.88 -19.93
C GLU A 798 13.78 39.51 -19.33
N LEU A 799 14.77 38.83 -18.76
CA LEU A 799 14.69 37.52 -18.14
C LEU A 799 15.17 37.62 -16.69
N LEU A 800 14.40 37.03 -15.77
CA LEU A 800 14.80 36.87 -14.37
C LEU A 800 15.55 35.57 -14.20
N MET A 801 16.64 35.60 -13.40
CA MET A 801 17.44 34.44 -13.06
C MET A 801 17.66 34.40 -11.54
N ALA A 802 17.34 33.30 -10.90
CA ALA A 802 17.60 33.04 -9.48
C ALA A 802 18.87 32.22 -9.28
N PHE A 803 19.67 32.57 -8.28
CA PHE A 803 20.90 31.88 -7.90
C PHE A 803 20.76 31.22 -6.54
N SER A 804 21.19 29.97 -6.43
CA SER A 804 21.23 29.23 -5.18
C SER A 804 22.54 29.48 -4.45
N ASN A 805 22.46 29.88 -3.18
CA ASN A 805 23.60 29.98 -2.28
C ASN A 805 23.77 28.76 -1.37
N TYR A 806 23.14 27.65 -1.70
CA TYR A 806 23.18 26.46 -0.86
C TYR A 806 24.60 25.94 -0.62
N GLU A 807 25.43 25.93 -1.65
CA GLU A 807 26.76 25.36 -1.60
C GLU A 807 27.78 26.26 -0.84
N ASP A 808 27.70 27.58 -0.97
CA ASP A 808 28.63 28.51 -0.33
C ASP A 808 28.10 29.14 0.96
N CYS A 809 26.80 29.02 1.24
CA CYS A 809 26.11 29.64 2.38
C CYS A 809 26.28 31.15 2.51
N SER A 810 26.72 31.82 1.45
CA SER A 810 26.96 33.25 1.44
C SER A 810 25.65 34.03 1.38
N THR A 811 25.53 35.04 2.20
CA THR A 811 24.43 36.01 2.16
C THR A 811 24.78 37.26 1.33
N ASN A 812 25.97 37.30 0.75
CA ASN A 812 26.46 38.42 -0.03
C ASN A 812 26.29 38.19 -1.52
N GLY A 813 25.83 39.21 -2.24
CA GLY A 813 25.65 39.19 -3.70
C GLY A 813 24.18 39.15 -4.13
N PRO A 814 23.90 39.07 -5.43
CA PRO A 814 22.54 38.97 -5.94
C PRO A 814 21.96 37.56 -5.79
N GLY A 815 20.72 37.47 -5.27
CA GLY A 815 19.92 36.22 -5.23
C GLY A 815 19.04 36.05 -6.45
N VAL A 816 18.52 37.19 -6.98
CA VAL A 816 17.79 37.24 -8.24
C VAL A 816 18.30 38.42 -9.04
N VAL A 817 18.61 38.18 -10.29
CA VAL A 817 19.00 39.21 -11.26
C VAL A 817 18.00 39.30 -12.42
N ARG A 818 17.95 40.48 -13.02
CA ARG A 818 17.31 40.73 -14.29
C ARG A 818 18.38 40.84 -15.38
N LEU A 819 18.29 39.95 -16.38
CA LEU A 819 19.10 39.99 -17.59
C LEU A 819 18.32 40.76 -18.65
N GLY A 820 18.94 41.76 -19.24
CA GLY A 820 18.40 42.58 -20.32
C GLY A 820 19.52 43.07 -21.25
N ALA A 821 19.19 43.93 -22.22
CA ALA A 821 20.16 44.44 -23.21
C ALA A 821 21.36 45.19 -22.60
N SER A 822 21.19 45.76 -21.44
CA SER A 822 22.25 46.46 -20.70
C SER A 822 23.11 45.57 -19.80
N GLY A 823 22.86 44.24 -19.80
CA GLY A 823 23.51 43.29 -18.94
C GLY A 823 22.67 42.86 -17.73
N MET A 824 23.31 42.31 -16.71
CA MET A 824 22.65 41.83 -15.49
C MET A 824 22.50 42.95 -14.44
N ALA A 825 21.30 43.06 -13.90
CA ALA A 825 21.00 44.00 -12.80
C ALA A 825 20.36 43.26 -11.62
N PRO A 826 20.77 43.53 -10.36
CA PRO A 826 20.20 42.86 -9.20
C PRO A 826 18.74 43.28 -8.96
N VAL A 827 17.87 42.31 -8.67
CA VAL A 827 16.47 42.49 -8.27
C VAL A 827 16.32 42.23 -6.77
N LEU A 828 16.92 41.16 -6.28
CA LEU A 828 16.92 40.80 -4.86
C LEU A 828 18.30 40.35 -4.45
N GLY A 829 18.76 40.79 -3.28
CA GLY A 829 19.99 40.31 -2.65
C GLY A 829 19.84 38.88 -2.14
N LEU A 830 20.97 38.18 -1.96
CA LEU A 830 20.99 36.94 -1.24
C LEU A 830 20.55 37.15 0.21
N GLY A 831 19.75 36.20 0.71
CA GLY A 831 19.43 36.06 2.12
C GLY A 831 20.00 34.73 2.66
N GLU A 832 19.58 34.31 3.84
CA GLU A 832 19.93 32.97 4.35
C GLU A 832 19.38 31.83 3.46
N PRO A 833 18.13 31.92 2.93
CA PRO A 833 17.58 30.84 2.11
C PRO A 833 18.22 30.74 0.73
N ALA A 834 18.48 29.51 0.29
CA ALA A 834 18.76 29.22 -1.10
C ALA A 834 17.47 29.37 -1.93
N TYR A 835 17.54 30.27 -2.92
CA TYR A 835 16.42 30.49 -3.84
C TYR A 835 16.35 29.39 -4.90
N GLY A 836 15.15 29.19 -5.45
CA GLY A 836 14.81 28.14 -6.43
C GLY A 836 13.94 28.67 -7.55
N PRO A 837 12.77 28.08 -7.80
CA PRO A 837 11.93 28.45 -8.92
C PRO A 837 11.40 29.87 -8.79
N LEU A 838 11.17 30.49 -9.96
CA LEU A 838 10.53 31.79 -10.13
C LEU A 838 9.19 31.62 -10.80
N ALA A 839 8.20 32.42 -10.42
CA ALA A 839 6.95 32.57 -11.14
C ALA A 839 6.56 34.06 -11.23
N VAL A 840 6.04 34.45 -12.37
CA VAL A 840 5.65 35.85 -12.66
C VAL A 840 4.18 35.86 -13.04
N ALA A 841 3.39 36.70 -12.37
CA ALA A 841 1.97 36.91 -12.67
C ALA A 841 1.50 38.24 -12.08
N ASP A 842 0.48 38.86 -12.67
CA ASP A 842 -0.29 39.94 -12.03
C ASP A 842 -1.32 39.29 -11.07
N TYR A 843 -0.89 38.99 -9.81
CA TYR A 843 -1.74 38.28 -8.85
C TYR A 843 -2.83 39.17 -8.25
N ASN A 844 -2.64 40.50 -8.30
CA ASN A 844 -3.56 41.46 -7.67
C ASN A 844 -4.40 42.24 -8.70
N SER A 845 -4.26 41.92 -10.00
CA SER A 845 -4.99 42.54 -11.13
C SER A 845 -4.79 44.07 -11.24
N ASP A 846 -3.58 44.56 -10.90
CA ASP A 846 -3.26 46.02 -11.00
C ASP A 846 -2.57 46.37 -12.35
N GLY A 847 -2.44 45.40 -13.25
CA GLY A 847 -1.86 45.56 -14.58
C GLY A 847 -0.34 45.48 -14.59
N LYS A 848 0.29 45.13 -13.48
CA LYS A 848 1.75 44.95 -13.35
C LYS A 848 2.09 43.53 -12.95
N LEU A 849 3.23 43.06 -13.44
CA LEU A 849 3.68 41.73 -13.11
C LEU A 849 4.34 41.70 -11.73
N ASP A 850 3.88 40.81 -10.87
CA ASP A 850 4.43 40.48 -9.58
C ASP A 850 5.36 39.27 -9.68
N LEU A 851 6.27 39.07 -8.72
CA LEU A 851 7.25 37.99 -8.73
C LEU A 851 7.16 37.16 -7.47
N PHE A 852 6.93 35.85 -7.63
CA PHE A 852 7.12 34.85 -6.58
C PHE A 852 8.51 34.23 -6.72
N ILE A 853 9.23 34.13 -5.58
CA ILE A 853 10.57 33.52 -5.47
C ILE A 853 10.48 32.38 -4.48
N GLY A 854 10.59 31.15 -4.96
CA GLY A 854 10.61 29.96 -4.14
C GLY A 854 11.90 29.87 -3.34
N ALA A 855 11.79 29.70 -2.01
CA ALA A 855 12.93 29.40 -1.14
C ALA A 855 12.89 27.91 -0.77
N ARG A 856 14.03 27.26 -0.78
CA ARG A 856 14.13 25.79 -0.62
C ARG A 856 14.69 25.39 0.73
N VAL A 857 15.82 25.92 1.12
CA VAL A 857 16.61 25.46 2.28
C VAL A 857 17.60 26.54 2.71
N ILE A 858 18.03 26.49 3.95
CA ILE A 858 19.23 27.22 4.40
C ILE A 858 20.42 26.26 4.38
N GLY A 859 21.50 26.62 3.70
CA GLY A 859 22.69 25.78 3.59
C GLY A 859 23.21 25.39 4.96
N GLY A 860 23.41 24.08 5.20
CA GLY A 860 23.88 23.56 6.48
C GLY A 860 22.84 23.53 7.61
N LYS A 861 21.59 23.89 7.38
CA LYS A 861 20.52 23.94 8.40
C LYS A 861 19.26 23.10 8.06
N TYR A 862 19.34 22.19 7.10
CA TYR A 862 18.20 21.31 6.83
C TYR A 862 17.83 20.48 8.09
N PRO A 863 16.58 20.35 8.49
CA PRO A 863 15.32 20.72 7.81
C PRO A 863 14.67 22.03 8.31
N VAL A 864 15.45 23.01 8.71
CA VAL A 864 14.89 24.31 9.16
C VAL A 864 14.01 24.89 8.05
N PRO A 865 12.73 25.24 8.34
CA PRO A 865 11.83 25.80 7.35
C PRO A 865 12.28 27.18 6.89
N VAL A 866 12.04 27.48 5.60
CA VAL A 866 12.36 28.74 4.97
C VAL A 866 11.11 29.42 4.42
N ARG A 867 11.20 30.76 4.25
CA ARG A 867 10.09 31.54 3.68
C ARG A 867 10.38 31.90 2.23
N SER A 868 9.47 31.58 1.34
CA SER A 868 9.43 32.12 -0.01
C SER A 868 9.05 33.63 0.02
N VAL A 869 9.36 34.34 -1.06
CA VAL A 869 9.17 35.78 -1.16
C VAL A 869 8.18 36.11 -2.28
N VAL A 870 7.24 37.01 -2.03
CA VAL A 870 6.42 37.65 -3.06
C VAL A 870 6.82 39.11 -3.14
N LEU A 871 7.21 39.55 -4.34
CA LEU A 871 7.53 40.95 -4.63
C LEU A 871 6.42 41.53 -5.50
N LYS A 872 5.83 42.61 -5.06
CA LYS A 872 4.82 43.36 -5.84
C LYS A 872 5.50 44.20 -6.91
N GLY A 873 4.97 44.16 -8.14
CA GLY A 873 5.35 45.06 -9.22
C GLY A 873 4.95 46.51 -8.95
N THR A 874 5.83 47.47 -9.23
CA THR A 874 5.61 48.93 -8.93
C THR A 874 5.63 49.78 -10.19
#